data_03e433e85fcc56519577c1aa0967843c
#
_entry.id   03e433e85fcc56519577c1aa0967843c
#
_cell.length_a   1.000
_cell.length_b   1.000
_cell.length_c   1.000
_cell.angle_alpha   90.00
_cell.angle_beta   90.00
_cell.angle_gamma   90.00
#
_symmetry.space_group_name_H-M   'P 1'
#
loop_
_entity.id
_entity.type
_entity.pdbx_description
1 polymer ?
#
loop_
_entity_poly.entity_id
_entity_poly.type
_entity_poly.pdbx_seq_one_letter_code
_entity_poly.pdbx_strand_id
1 'polypeptide(L)'
;MRIIIFCVSVILISFSASGRNVTVRGVVRDSLTREPIPYASVLLKGTDRGVLTDDNGRYTIVTTLPFDSVMASSLGYTTKAVASRKRGDNVQVDIDLVSTGVLLGEVIAKPKREHYSKKNNPAVAFMEKIRHTQDLNDPRRHDNYNYNKYERITLALNDYQFNDSAKRGFDKMFSFVKEYIDTSEVSGKPILNVALREKLSSVHYRKEPKGEKEFVTGLRSSGIDEMLDKQSMQTFYEDVLREVDVYDNDIVLMQTRFVSPLSRIAPDFYKFYLTDTVFVDTTRCVELTFVPRNPSTMGFTGRFYVPVGDTTMFIKRIVLRVPHDINLNFINGLVISQDYEKSPDGSRLKTKDDMILEASVVPGSGGLYGRRQTVYDSHNFDPAPDASIFKRGVAQIYAPGAEYRGQDFWDENRKAEIAQGVNGIEKMMERMRQVPLFYWTEKVVKVLVSGYVPTAKKSYFDIGPMTSLVSYNSVEGLRLRAGGMTTANLSRRWFARGYGAYGFRDHKWKYKAELEYSFRDKNYHSREFPIHSLRATQLYDLDRLGQISSVHNADNFFLSVSRLPDRQMTYHRVSKLEYILETEQHFSLEARIQQERQYSTPFMTFVNGYGENFRHYTMNSFRLQLRYAPGEKFYQLTTGRTRINFDAPEMVISHTYAPKGFMGNPFALNVTEASFFKRIWLSAFGYVDMTLKGGHVWSRTPYPGLLIPGANLSYLIIPDLFSCMNPMEFINDSYAQWDLTYWANGLILNYIPIIKRLKLREAFMFKGVWGHLSDRNKPWLNPDLYGFPEINNTQLMSDTPYMEVGVGLDNLLKVFRVDYTWRLTYRDNPGACKQGLRFTFHFSF
;
A
#
# COMPACT_ATOMS: atom_id res chain seq x y z
N MET A 1 6.98 0.42 -1.33
CA MET A 1 6.27 -0.67 -2.02
C MET A 1 6.24 -0.46 -3.54
N ARG A 2 5.71 0.66 -4.05
CA ARG A 2 5.64 0.93 -5.49
C ARG A 2 6.99 0.82 -6.18
N ILE A 3 8.06 1.32 -5.59
CA ILE A 3 9.43 1.24 -6.10
C ILE A 3 10.02 -0.16 -5.90
N ILE A 4 9.78 -0.80 -4.77
CA ILE A 4 10.27 -2.17 -4.49
C ILE A 4 9.62 -3.17 -5.46
N ILE A 5 8.31 -3.08 -5.68
CA ILE A 5 7.60 -3.91 -6.66
C ILE A 5 8.08 -3.61 -8.08
N PHE A 6 8.32 -2.34 -8.42
CA PHE A 6 8.85 -1.95 -9.72
C PHE A 6 10.29 -2.46 -9.92
N CYS A 7 11.16 -2.36 -8.92
CA CYS A 7 12.53 -2.85 -9.02
C CYS A 7 12.61 -4.38 -9.05
N VAL A 8 11.81 -5.08 -8.25
CA VAL A 8 11.63 -6.54 -8.33
C VAL A 8 11.05 -6.92 -9.70
N SER A 9 10.15 -6.12 -10.24
CA SER A 9 9.54 -6.33 -11.56
C SER A 9 10.52 -6.13 -12.72
N VAL A 10 11.41 -5.13 -12.63
CA VAL A 10 12.46 -4.90 -13.64
C VAL A 10 13.47 -6.06 -13.66
N ILE A 11 13.77 -6.65 -12.51
CA ILE A 11 14.61 -7.86 -12.43
C ILE A 11 13.88 -9.07 -13.03
N LEU A 12 12.55 -9.17 -12.83
CA LEU A 12 11.73 -10.27 -13.33
C LEU A 12 11.44 -10.19 -14.85
N ILE A 13 11.42 -8.98 -15.42
CA ILE A 13 11.24 -8.78 -16.88
C ILE A 13 12.41 -9.38 -17.70
N SER A 14 13.59 -9.53 -17.11
CA SER A 14 14.77 -10.11 -17.78
C SER A 14 14.69 -11.62 -17.99
N PHE A 15 13.63 -12.29 -17.50
CA PHE A 15 13.51 -13.76 -17.52
C PHE A 15 12.25 -14.29 -18.25
N SER A 16 11.95 -13.78 -19.43
CA SER A 16 10.81 -14.28 -20.20
C SER A 16 11.16 -15.61 -20.90
N ALA A 17 10.79 -16.72 -20.29
CA ALA A 17 10.59 -17.99 -20.99
C ALA A 17 9.08 -18.25 -21.08
N SER A 18 8.52 -18.25 -22.27
CA SER A 18 7.08 -18.44 -22.53
C SER A 18 6.67 -19.88 -22.30
N GLY A 19 6.08 -20.18 -21.16
CA GLY A 19 5.26 -21.37 -20.99
C GLY A 19 3.95 -21.22 -21.78
N ARG A 20 3.59 -22.24 -22.56
CA ARG A 20 2.38 -22.28 -23.38
C ARG A 20 1.16 -22.46 -22.46
N ASN A 21 0.26 -21.48 -22.37
CA ASN A 21 -0.96 -21.58 -21.59
C ASN A 21 -1.97 -22.49 -22.27
N VAL A 22 -2.41 -23.54 -21.58
CA VAL A 22 -3.53 -24.38 -21.99
C VAL A 22 -4.79 -23.93 -21.28
N THR A 23 -5.82 -23.59 -22.04
CA THR A 23 -7.16 -23.24 -21.51
C THR A 23 -8.07 -24.46 -21.63
N VAL A 24 -8.51 -24.96 -20.48
CA VAL A 24 -9.48 -26.08 -20.39
C VAL A 24 -10.87 -25.50 -20.12
N ARG A 25 -11.83 -25.80 -20.99
CA ARG A 25 -13.20 -25.33 -20.89
C ARG A 25 -14.17 -26.50 -21.03
N GLY A 26 -15.34 -26.37 -20.46
CA GLY A 26 -16.37 -27.38 -20.63
C GLY A 26 -17.63 -27.04 -19.83
N VAL A 27 -18.56 -27.98 -19.85
CA VAL A 27 -19.83 -27.91 -19.10
C VAL A 27 -19.95 -29.20 -18.30
N VAL A 28 -20.30 -29.09 -17.04
CA VAL A 28 -20.70 -30.24 -16.20
C VAL A 28 -22.22 -30.38 -16.25
N ARG A 29 -22.72 -31.56 -16.57
CA ARG A 29 -24.15 -31.86 -16.76
C ARG A 29 -24.55 -33.15 -16.05
N ASP A 30 -25.82 -33.24 -15.72
CA ASP A 30 -26.41 -34.50 -15.32
C ASP A 30 -26.46 -35.48 -16.52
N SER A 31 -26.05 -36.73 -16.32
CA SER A 31 -25.96 -37.71 -17.40
C SER A 31 -27.29 -38.13 -17.98
N LEU A 32 -28.37 -38.07 -17.17
CA LEU A 32 -29.74 -38.48 -17.57
C LEU A 32 -30.54 -37.31 -18.08
N THR A 33 -30.58 -36.19 -17.37
CA THR A 33 -31.41 -35.03 -17.70
C THR A 33 -30.75 -34.07 -18.66
N ARG A 34 -29.43 -34.18 -18.86
CA ARG A 34 -28.59 -33.26 -19.66
C ARG A 34 -28.61 -31.80 -19.16
N GLU A 35 -29.18 -31.57 -17.99
CA GLU A 35 -29.19 -30.25 -17.37
C GLU A 35 -27.76 -29.90 -16.83
N PRO A 36 -27.34 -28.64 -16.97
CA PRO A 36 -26.07 -28.21 -16.43
C PRO A 36 -26.11 -28.22 -14.90
N ILE A 37 -25.01 -28.68 -14.27
CA ILE A 37 -24.87 -28.74 -12.83
C ILE A 37 -24.09 -27.47 -12.39
N PRO A 38 -24.73 -26.49 -11.75
CA PRO A 38 -24.06 -25.32 -11.24
C PRO A 38 -23.22 -25.65 -10.01
N TYR A 39 -22.15 -24.92 -9.85
CA TYR A 39 -21.22 -24.99 -8.69
C TYR A 39 -20.63 -26.38 -8.43
N ALA A 40 -20.57 -27.23 -9.44
CA ALA A 40 -19.80 -28.47 -9.38
C ALA A 40 -18.30 -28.15 -9.27
N SER A 41 -17.59 -28.85 -8.42
CA SER A 41 -16.14 -28.72 -8.31
C SER A 41 -15.47 -29.42 -9.49
N VAL A 42 -14.65 -28.70 -10.26
CA VAL A 42 -13.89 -29.22 -11.38
C VAL A 42 -12.41 -29.07 -11.08
N LEU A 43 -11.65 -30.17 -11.08
CA LEU A 43 -10.24 -30.24 -10.76
C LEU A 43 -9.46 -30.88 -11.90
N LEU A 44 -8.28 -30.36 -12.22
CA LEU A 44 -7.32 -31.00 -13.12
C LEU A 44 -6.51 -32.04 -12.33
N LYS A 45 -6.69 -33.32 -12.61
CA LYS A 45 -6.01 -34.40 -11.90
C LYS A 45 -4.50 -34.33 -12.12
N GLY A 46 -3.73 -34.39 -11.05
CA GLY A 46 -2.29 -34.17 -11.04
C GLY A 46 -1.88 -32.73 -10.81
N THR A 47 -2.86 -31.85 -10.63
CA THR A 47 -2.64 -30.44 -10.26
C THR A 47 -3.62 -30.03 -9.17
N ASP A 48 -3.32 -28.98 -8.41
CA ASP A 48 -4.26 -28.40 -7.45
C ASP A 48 -5.20 -27.36 -8.08
N ARG A 49 -5.27 -27.33 -9.42
CA ARG A 49 -6.12 -26.38 -10.15
C ARG A 49 -7.53 -26.91 -10.24
N GLY A 50 -8.43 -26.17 -9.59
CA GLY A 50 -9.86 -26.43 -9.65
C GLY A 50 -10.66 -25.14 -9.66
N VAL A 51 -11.86 -25.19 -10.25
CA VAL A 51 -12.83 -24.11 -10.25
C VAL A 51 -14.20 -24.67 -9.96
N LEU A 52 -15.15 -23.83 -9.56
CA LEU A 52 -16.57 -24.17 -9.54
C LEU A 52 -17.17 -23.82 -10.88
N THR A 53 -18.14 -24.62 -11.33
CA THR A 53 -18.94 -24.29 -12.51
C THR A 53 -19.83 -23.07 -12.22
N ASP A 54 -20.12 -22.28 -13.26
CA ASP A 54 -21.06 -21.15 -13.18
C ASP A 54 -22.54 -21.62 -13.10
N ASP A 55 -23.50 -20.68 -13.06
CA ASP A 55 -24.95 -20.96 -13.03
C ASP A 55 -25.42 -21.81 -14.23
N ASN A 56 -24.65 -21.89 -15.31
CA ASN A 56 -24.91 -22.69 -16.51
C ASN A 56 -24.06 -23.97 -16.57
N GLY A 57 -23.43 -24.36 -15.45
CA GLY A 57 -22.58 -25.52 -15.38
C GLY A 57 -21.27 -25.40 -16.15
N ARG A 58 -20.89 -24.20 -16.63
CA ARG A 58 -19.67 -23.96 -17.43
C ARG A 58 -18.47 -23.71 -16.52
N TYR A 59 -17.32 -24.17 -16.96
CA TYR A 59 -16.05 -23.89 -16.28
C TYR A 59 -14.97 -23.52 -17.27
N THR A 60 -13.96 -22.78 -16.79
CA THR A 60 -12.75 -22.44 -17.52
C THR A 60 -11.57 -22.48 -16.56
N ILE A 61 -10.58 -23.34 -16.85
CA ILE A 61 -9.32 -23.45 -16.10
C ILE A 61 -8.18 -23.13 -17.06
N VAL A 62 -7.30 -22.24 -16.67
CA VAL A 62 -6.06 -21.93 -17.41
C VAL A 62 -4.90 -22.57 -16.65
N THR A 63 -4.11 -23.38 -17.32
CA THR A 63 -2.95 -24.06 -16.75
C THR A 63 -1.78 -24.10 -17.71
N THR A 64 -0.57 -24.06 -17.16
CA THR A 64 0.69 -24.34 -17.87
C THR A 64 1.21 -25.74 -17.54
N LEU A 65 0.57 -26.41 -16.56
CA LEU A 65 0.99 -27.74 -16.10
C LEU A 65 0.38 -28.82 -16.96
N PRO A 66 1.10 -29.91 -17.20
CA PRO A 66 0.53 -31.08 -17.80
C PRO A 66 -0.52 -31.71 -16.86
N PHE A 67 -1.64 -32.10 -17.40
CA PHE A 67 -2.68 -32.82 -16.68
C PHE A 67 -3.18 -34.00 -17.51
N ASP A 68 -3.59 -35.04 -16.84
CA ASP A 68 -4.01 -36.29 -17.51
C ASP A 68 -5.53 -36.35 -17.69
N SER A 69 -6.29 -35.77 -16.76
CA SER A 69 -7.73 -35.83 -16.77
C SER A 69 -8.35 -34.63 -16.02
N VAL A 70 -9.59 -34.33 -16.37
CA VAL A 70 -10.42 -33.34 -15.67
C VAL A 70 -11.41 -34.11 -14.80
N MET A 71 -11.39 -33.88 -13.52
CA MET A 71 -12.27 -34.50 -12.54
C MET A 71 -13.36 -33.53 -12.11
N ALA A 72 -14.62 -33.96 -12.15
CA ALA A 72 -15.73 -33.18 -11.62
C ALA A 72 -16.46 -33.94 -10.51
N SER A 73 -16.89 -33.21 -9.50
CA SER A 73 -17.70 -33.71 -8.38
C SER A 73 -18.79 -32.70 -8.00
N SER A 74 -19.93 -33.19 -7.59
CA SER A 74 -21.05 -32.40 -7.07
C SER A 74 -21.84 -33.24 -6.07
N LEU A 75 -22.53 -32.56 -5.14
CA LEU A 75 -23.36 -33.24 -4.15
C LEU A 75 -24.49 -34.04 -4.85
N GLY A 76 -24.66 -35.30 -4.45
CA GLY A 76 -25.64 -36.18 -5.06
C GLY A 76 -25.24 -36.79 -6.40
N TYR A 77 -23.98 -36.65 -6.80
CA TYR A 77 -23.41 -37.21 -8.03
C TYR A 77 -22.14 -38.03 -7.76
N THR A 78 -21.91 -39.07 -8.53
CA THR A 78 -20.67 -39.83 -8.52
C THR A 78 -19.55 -38.98 -9.15
N THR A 79 -18.44 -38.83 -8.44
CA THR A 79 -17.26 -38.15 -8.97
C THR A 79 -16.75 -38.81 -10.24
N LYS A 80 -16.51 -38.07 -11.30
CA LYS A 80 -16.07 -38.58 -12.60
C LYS A 80 -14.83 -37.87 -13.08
N ALA A 81 -13.85 -38.61 -13.54
CA ALA A 81 -12.67 -38.11 -14.23
C ALA A 81 -12.76 -38.44 -15.73
N VAL A 82 -12.49 -37.43 -16.57
CA VAL A 82 -12.48 -37.58 -18.03
C VAL A 82 -11.06 -37.30 -18.52
N ALA A 83 -10.46 -38.28 -19.21
CA ALA A 83 -9.11 -38.11 -19.76
C ALA A 83 -9.09 -37.08 -20.88
N SER A 84 -8.11 -36.19 -20.82
CA SER A 84 -7.90 -35.18 -21.88
C SER A 84 -7.08 -35.81 -23.02
N ARG A 85 -7.75 -36.10 -24.13
CA ARG A 85 -7.09 -36.70 -25.33
C ARG A 85 -6.63 -35.68 -26.35
N LYS A 86 -6.89 -34.37 -26.15
CA LYS A 86 -6.53 -33.32 -27.11
C LYS A 86 -5.24 -32.61 -26.69
N ARG A 87 -4.28 -32.51 -27.61
CA ARG A 87 -3.07 -31.70 -27.52
C ARG A 87 -3.34 -30.37 -28.23
N GLY A 88 -3.40 -29.25 -27.50
CA GLY A 88 -3.62 -27.92 -28.07
C GLY A 88 -3.79 -26.88 -26.96
N ASP A 89 -3.74 -25.60 -27.31
CA ASP A 89 -3.84 -24.49 -26.35
C ASP A 89 -5.27 -24.28 -25.81
N ASN A 90 -6.29 -24.83 -26.48
CA ASN A 90 -7.68 -24.80 -26.05
C ASN A 90 -8.22 -26.23 -26.01
N VAL A 91 -8.50 -26.73 -24.83
CA VAL A 91 -9.01 -28.08 -24.58
C VAL A 91 -10.46 -27.95 -24.09
N GLN A 92 -11.39 -28.58 -24.79
CA GLN A 92 -12.79 -28.65 -24.36
C GLN A 92 -13.10 -30.03 -23.80
N VAL A 93 -13.57 -30.10 -22.55
CA VAL A 93 -13.95 -31.33 -21.85
C VAL A 93 -15.30 -31.13 -21.20
N ASP A 94 -16.35 -31.68 -21.75
CA ASP A 94 -17.67 -31.73 -21.12
C ASP A 94 -17.77 -32.97 -20.24
N ILE A 95 -18.36 -32.86 -19.05
CA ILE A 95 -18.41 -33.92 -18.06
C ILE A 95 -19.88 -34.19 -17.67
N ASP A 96 -20.34 -35.40 -17.95
CA ASP A 96 -21.68 -35.86 -17.53
C ASP A 96 -21.51 -36.66 -16.23
N LEU A 97 -22.08 -36.16 -15.11
CA LEU A 97 -22.06 -36.80 -13.81
C LEU A 97 -23.29 -37.69 -13.65
N VAL A 98 -23.11 -38.86 -13.07
CA VAL A 98 -24.20 -39.77 -12.74
C VAL A 98 -24.69 -39.49 -11.35
N SER A 99 -26.02 -39.23 -11.23
CA SER A 99 -26.66 -39.02 -9.92
C SER A 99 -26.54 -40.29 -9.07
N THR A 100 -26.06 -40.17 -7.82
CA THR A 100 -26.06 -41.24 -6.83
C THR A 100 -27.45 -41.32 -6.21
N GLY A 101 -28.41 -41.85 -6.94
CA GLY A 101 -29.74 -42.07 -6.38
C GLY A 101 -29.70 -43.07 -5.22
N VAL A 102 -29.84 -42.61 -4.02
CA VAL A 102 -30.27 -43.45 -2.89
C VAL A 102 -31.73 -43.73 -3.10
N LEU A 103 -32.05 -44.98 -3.40
CA LEU A 103 -33.40 -45.54 -3.40
C LEU A 103 -34.01 -45.44 -2.00
N LEU A 104 -34.61 -44.31 -1.68
CA LEU A 104 -35.70 -44.20 -0.70
C LEU A 104 -36.86 -43.56 -1.43
N GLY A 105 -37.98 -44.39 -1.51
CA GLY A 105 -39.15 -44.04 -2.25
C GLY A 105 -39.85 -42.79 -1.70
N GLU A 106 -39.39 -41.62 -2.16
CA GLU A 106 -40.13 -40.38 -2.12
C GLU A 106 -39.91 -39.68 -3.45
N VAL A 107 -41.02 -39.28 -4.05
CA VAL A 107 -41.05 -38.52 -5.29
C VAL A 107 -40.29 -37.21 -5.03
N ILE A 108 -39.00 -37.19 -5.35
CA ILE A 108 -38.20 -35.97 -5.35
C ILE A 108 -38.71 -35.16 -6.55
N ALA A 109 -39.55 -34.17 -6.30
CA ALA A 109 -39.86 -33.13 -7.26
C ALA A 109 -38.51 -32.51 -7.70
N LYS A 110 -38.14 -32.70 -8.99
CA LYS A 110 -36.96 -32.07 -9.59
C LYS A 110 -37.05 -30.57 -9.41
N PRO A 111 -36.08 -29.89 -8.76
CA PRO A 111 -36.13 -28.44 -8.69
C PRO A 111 -36.00 -27.91 -10.12
N LYS A 112 -37.03 -27.19 -10.59
CA LYS A 112 -36.91 -26.28 -11.74
C LYS A 112 -35.71 -25.40 -11.49
N ARG A 113 -35.01 -24.94 -12.55
CA ARG A 113 -33.94 -23.90 -12.50
C ARG A 113 -34.38 -22.75 -11.58
N GLU A 114 -34.12 -22.87 -10.30
CA GLU A 114 -34.44 -21.82 -9.37
C GLU A 114 -33.28 -20.81 -9.47
N HIS A 115 -33.64 -19.62 -9.91
CA HIS A 115 -32.80 -18.46 -9.83
C HIS A 115 -32.39 -18.31 -8.36
N TYR A 116 -31.07 -18.17 -8.03
CA TYR A 116 -30.62 -17.99 -6.64
C TYR A 116 -31.49 -16.93 -5.96
N SER A 117 -32.20 -17.31 -4.92
CA SER A 117 -32.96 -16.39 -4.07
C SER A 117 -32.32 -16.31 -2.70
N LYS A 118 -32.22 -15.12 -2.14
CA LYS A 118 -31.81 -14.88 -0.74
C LYS A 118 -32.96 -15.28 0.18
N LYS A 119 -34.22 -15.06 -0.27
CA LYS A 119 -35.43 -15.26 0.52
C LYS A 119 -35.73 -16.76 0.67
N ASN A 120 -35.91 -17.20 1.92
CA ASN A 120 -36.17 -18.61 2.29
C ASN A 120 -35.04 -19.59 1.90
N ASN A 121 -33.81 -19.10 1.78
CA ASN A 121 -32.67 -19.94 1.43
C ASN A 121 -32.05 -20.56 2.71
N PRO A 122 -31.99 -21.90 2.85
CA PRO A 122 -31.46 -22.56 4.04
C PRO A 122 -29.97 -22.28 4.27
N ALA A 123 -29.21 -22.08 3.20
CA ALA A 123 -27.78 -21.72 3.31
C ALA A 123 -27.60 -20.29 3.88
N VAL A 124 -28.48 -19.36 3.52
CA VAL A 124 -28.45 -18.01 4.11
C VAL A 124 -28.86 -18.07 5.57
N ALA A 125 -29.93 -18.84 5.91
CA ALA A 125 -30.32 -19.02 7.30
C ALA A 125 -29.24 -19.69 8.16
N PHE A 126 -28.53 -20.65 7.59
CA PHE A 126 -27.37 -21.29 8.23
C PHE A 126 -26.23 -20.30 8.49
N MET A 127 -25.85 -19.50 7.49
CA MET A 127 -24.85 -18.46 7.62
C MET A 127 -25.25 -17.40 8.67
N GLU A 128 -26.52 -16.98 8.67
CA GLU A 128 -27.03 -16.03 9.69
C GLU A 128 -26.94 -16.61 11.10
N LYS A 129 -27.17 -17.91 11.30
CA LYS A 129 -26.95 -18.56 12.61
C LYS A 129 -25.49 -18.48 13.01
N ILE A 130 -24.54 -18.78 12.11
CA ILE A 130 -23.10 -18.64 12.40
C ILE A 130 -22.81 -17.21 12.86
N ARG A 131 -23.30 -16.22 12.14
CA ARG A 131 -23.08 -14.80 12.44
C ARG A 131 -23.69 -14.38 13.78
N HIS A 132 -24.87 -14.85 14.12
CA HIS A 132 -25.53 -14.51 15.38
C HIS A 132 -24.89 -15.20 16.59
N THR A 133 -24.25 -16.34 16.41
CA THR A 133 -23.62 -17.08 17.50
C THR A 133 -22.11 -16.82 17.63
N GLN A 134 -21.50 -16.06 16.70
CA GLN A 134 -20.05 -15.84 16.68
C GLN A 134 -19.48 -15.21 17.96
N ASP A 135 -20.24 -14.36 18.65
CA ASP A 135 -19.85 -13.73 19.89
C ASP A 135 -19.85 -14.72 21.07
N LEU A 136 -20.66 -15.80 21.00
CA LEU A 136 -20.74 -16.84 22.02
C LEU A 136 -19.46 -17.70 22.06
N ASN A 137 -18.81 -17.84 20.92
CA ASN A 137 -17.57 -18.62 20.80
C ASN A 137 -16.32 -17.74 20.65
N ASP A 138 -16.40 -16.41 20.83
CA ASP A 138 -15.25 -15.52 20.77
C ASP A 138 -14.39 -15.67 22.04
N PRO A 139 -13.10 -16.05 21.95
CA PRO A 139 -12.22 -16.11 23.11
C PRO A 139 -12.00 -14.73 23.77
N ARG A 140 -12.17 -13.63 23.02
CA ARG A 140 -12.06 -12.26 23.55
C ARG A 140 -13.26 -11.83 24.41
N ARG A 141 -14.25 -12.69 24.60
CA ARG A 141 -15.33 -12.47 25.60
C ARG A 141 -14.83 -12.54 27.04
N HIS A 142 -13.73 -13.28 27.26
CA HIS A 142 -13.05 -13.38 28.56
C HIS A 142 -12.28 -12.10 28.88
N ASP A 143 -12.00 -11.88 30.15
CA ASP A 143 -11.24 -10.70 30.62
C ASP A 143 -9.82 -10.71 30.12
N ASN A 144 -9.23 -11.89 29.96
CA ASN A 144 -7.90 -12.10 29.41
C ASN A 144 -7.94 -13.26 28.42
N TYR A 145 -7.07 -13.21 27.41
CA TYR A 145 -6.84 -14.31 26.48
C TYR A 145 -5.40 -14.28 26.00
N ASN A 146 -4.70 -15.39 26.20
CA ASN A 146 -3.29 -15.53 25.83
C ASN A 146 -3.08 -16.76 25.00
N TYR A 147 -2.05 -16.71 24.13
CA TYR A 147 -1.60 -17.84 23.34
C TYR A 147 -0.17 -17.63 22.87
N ASN A 148 0.53 -18.74 22.55
CA ASN A 148 1.80 -18.68 21.86
C ASN A 148 1.60 -18.76 20.35
N LYS A 149 2.52 -18.14 19.62
CA LYS A 149 2.48 -18.01 18.16
C LYS A 149 3.85 -18.29 17.56
N TYR A 150 3.94 -19.32 16.74
CA TYR A 150 5.08 -19.57 15.86
C TYR A 150 4.69 -19.21 14.42
N GLU A 151 5.36 -18.24 13.83
CA GLU A 151 5.11 -17.76 12.48
C GLU A 151 6.32 -18.00 11.58
N ARG A 152 6.08 -18.56 10.42
CA ARG A 152 7.06 -18.70 9.35
C ARG A 152 6.56 -18.00 8.09
N ILE A 153 7.38 -17.12 7.53
CA ILE A 153 7.12 -16.45 6.25
C ILE A 153 8.21 -16.84 5.27
N THR A 154 7.80 -17.30 4.09
CA THR A 154 8.70 -17.63 2.98
C THR A 154 8.36 -16.73 1.79
N LEU A 155 9.38 -16.12 1.18
CA LEU A 155 9.25 -15.46 -0.13
C LEU A 155 10.01 -16.30 -1.16
N ALA A 156 9.42 -16.43 -2.35
CA ALA A 156 10.02 -17.15 -3.46
C ALA A 156 9.78 -16.42 -4.78
N LEU A 157 10.63 -16.68 -5.77
CA LEU A 157 10.35 -16.39 -7.16
C LEU A 157 9.38 -17.42 -7.69
N ASN A 158 8.24 -17.00 -8.25
CA ASN A 158 7.20 -17.87 -8.78
C ASN A 158 7.41 -18.13 -10.28
N ASP A 159 7.05 -19.31 -10.75
CA ASP A 159 7.20 -19.75 -12.16
C ASP A 159 8.66 -19.68 -12.64
N TYR A 160 9.60 -20.01 -11.76
CA TYR A 160 11.02 -20.02 -12.04
C TYR A 160 11.39 -21.28 -12.83
N GLN A 161 11.58 -21.12 -14.15
CA GLN A 161 11.98 -22.23 -15.04
C GLN A 161 13.48 -22.18 -15.25
N PHE A 162 14.17 -23.18 -14.73
CA PHE A 162 15.60 -23.36 -14.95
C PHE A 162 15.87 -23.98 -16.32
N ASN A 163 16.75 -23.35 -17.12
CA ASN A 163 17.12 -23.86 -18.44
C ASN A 163 18.45 -24.64 -18.39
N ASP A 164 18.38 -25.95 -18.30
CA ASP A 164 19.53 -26.86 -18.25
C ASP A 164 20.42 -26.76 -19.53
N SER A 165 19.84 -26.36 -20.67
CA SER A 165 20.53 -26.29 -21.95
C SER A 165 21.23 -24.96 -22.20
N ALA A 166 21.16 -24.01 -21.26
CA ALA A 166 21.74 -22.69 -21.40
C ALA A 166 23.29 -22.75 -21.48
N LYS A 167 23.84 -22.49 -22.64
CA LYS A 167 25.30 -22.45 -22.86
C LYS A 167 25.94 -21.17 -22.32
N ARG A 168 25.16 -20.11 -22.14
CA ARG A 168 25.55 -18.77 -21.61
C ARG A 168 24.40 -18.17 -20.83
N GLY A 169 24.70 -17.25 -19.90
CA GLY A 169 23.69 -16.49 -19.17
C GLY A 169 23.52 -16.92 -17.72
N PHE A 170 22.43 -16.47 -17.13
CA PHE A 170 22.13 -16.60 -15.70
C PHE A 170 22.07 -18.08 -15.25
N ASP A 171 21.33 -18.93 -15.96
CA ASP A 171 21.14 -20.32 -15.55
C ASP A 171 22.44 -21.13 -15.51
N LYS A 172 23.40 -20.81 -16.41
CA LYS A 172 24.73 -21.45 -16.34
C LYS A 172 25.53 -21.01 -15.13
N MET A 173 25.45 -19.72 -14.77
CA MET A 173 26.19 -19.16 -13.62
C MET A 173 25.61 -19.62 -12.28
N PHE A 174 24.31 -19.87 -12.25
CA PHE A 174 23.56 -20.27 -11.04
C PHE A 174 23.04 -21.70 -11.11
N SER A 175 23.75 -22.62 -11.78
CA SER A 175 23.31 -24.02 -11.96
C SER A 175 22.98 -24.74 -10.65
N PHE A 176 23.62 -24.38 -9.56
CA PHE A 176 23.35 -24.92 -8.22
C PHE A 176 21.95 -24.57 -7.68
N VAL A 177 21.30 -23.50 -8.21
CA VAL A 177 19.95 -23.08 -7.76
C VAL A 177 18.91 -24.15 -8.03
N LYS A 178 19.13 -25.02 -9.03
CA LYS A 178 18.24 -26.12 -9.35
C LYS A 178 17.95 -27.04 -8.14
N GLU A 179 18.92 -27.20 -7.25
CA GLU A 179 18.80 -28.01 -6.04
C GLU A 179 17.80 -27.44 -5.02
N TYR A 180 17.42 -26.16 -5.18
CA TYR A 180 16.59 -25.41 -4.24
C TYR A 180 15.22 -25.03 -4.81
N ILE A 181 14.87 -25.54 -6.01
CA ILE A 181 13.57 -25.32 -6.62
C ILE A 181 12.55 -26.21 -5.92
N ASP A 182 11.45 -25.62 -5.49
CA ASP A 182 10.30 -26.25 -4.88
C ASP A 182 9.06 -26.05 -5.75
N THR A 183 7.90 -26.52 -5.33
CA THR A 183 6.64 -26.43 -6.08
C THR A 183 5.59 -25.70 -5.27
N SER A 184 4.88 -24.73 -5.88
CA SER A 184 3.76 -24.05 -5.25
C SER A 184 2.58 -25.01 -5.06
N GLU A 185 2.01 -25.04 -3.86
CA GLU A 185 0.83 -25.82 -3.53
C GLU A 185 -0.46 -25.26 -4.19
N VAL A 186 -0.46 -23.99 -4.62
CA VAL A 186 -1.63 -23.34 -5.22
C VAL A 186 -1.65 -23.49 -6.73
N SER A 187 -0.53 -23.22 -7.40
CA SER A 187 -0.46 -23.23 -8.87
C SER A 187 0.23 -24.47 -9.44
N GLY A 188 0.91 -25.29 -8.58
CA GLY A 188 1.75 -26.37 -9.01
C GLY A 188 2.99 -25.94 -9.82
N LYS A 189 3.32 -24.64 -9.82
CA LYS A 189 4.44 -24.08 -10.56
C LYS A 189 5.73 -24.19 -9.75
N PRO A 190 6.90 -24.28 -10.42
CA PRO A 190 8.19 -24.27 -9.74
C PRO A 190 8.41 -22.89 -9.07
N ILE A 191 8.88 -22.93 -7.84
CA ILE A 191 9.23 -21.76 -7.03
C ILE A 191 10.66 -21.87 -6.55
N LEU A 192 11.35 -20.73 -6.48
CA LEU A 192 12.68 -20.62 -5.91
C LEU A 192 12.62 -19.79 -4.64
N ASN A 193 12.77 -20.44 -3.49
CA ASN A 193 12.75 -19.76 -2.19
C ASN A 193 13.96 -18.83 -2.05
N VAL A 194 13.72 -17.53 -1.76
CA VAL A 194 14.75 -16.49 -1.68
C VAL A 194 14.83 -15.77 -0.33
N ALA A 195 13.78 -15.86 0.48
CA ALA A 195 13.79 -15.34 1.84
C ALA A 195 12.98 -16.23 2.79
N LEU A 196 13.42 -16.26 4.03
CA LEU A 196 12.77 -16.94 5.13
C LEU A 196 12.80 -16.04 6.36
N ARG A 197 11.67 -15.97 7.06
CA ARG A 197 11.56 -15.36 8.36
C ARG A 197 10.83 -16.27 9.32
N GLU A 198 11.36 -16.43 10.52
CA GLU A 198 10.75 -17.17 11.63
C GLU A 198 10.56 -16.23 12.81
N LYS A 199 9.41 -16.28 13.46
CA LYS A 199 9.10 -15.48 14.64
C LYS A 199 8.39 -16.34 15.68
N LEU A 200 8.89 -16.29 16.91
CA LEU A 200 8.25 -16.90 18.07
C LEU A 200 7.81 -15.79 19.02
N SER A 201 6.55 -15.80 19.41
CA SER A 201 5.97 -14.77 20.26
C SER A 201 4.86 -15.33 21.13
N SER A 202 4.52 -14.59 22.21
CA SER A 202 3.29 -14.76 22.98
C SER A 202 2.40 -13.53 22.81
N VAL A 203 1.11 -13.75 22.63
CA VAL A 203 0.12 -12.68 22.49
C VAL A 203 -0.71 -12.64 23.76
N HIS A 204 -0.90 -11.44 24.29
CA HIS A 204 -1.66 -11.17 25.50
C HIS A 204 -2.76 -10.16 25.19
N TYR A 205 -4.00 -10.56 25.34
CA TYR A 205 -5.19 -9.72 25.22
C TYR A 205 -5.79 -9.46 26.61
N ARG A 206 -6.23 -8.23 26.80
CA ARG A 206 -6.99 -7.81 27.99
C ARG A 206 -8.23 -7.02 27.54
N LYS A 207 -9.40 -7.34 28.12
CA LYS A 207 -10.67 -6.72 27.76
C LYS A 207 -10.80 -5.31 28.31
N GLU A 208 -10.45 -5.08 29.58
CA GLU A 208 -10.58 -3.78 30.25
C GLU A 208 -9.34 -3.41 31.07
N PRO A 209 -8.74 -2.23 30.81
CA PRO A 209 -8.87 -1.43 29.61
C PRO A 209 -8.36 -2.21 28.39
N LYS A 210 -9.13 -2.16 27.28
CA LYS A 210 -8.86 -2.95 26.10
C LYS A 210 -7.43 -2.77 25.59
N GLY A 211 -6.73 -3.88 25.41
CA GLY A 211 -5.35 -3.89 24.91
C GLY A 211 -4.94 -5.26 24.42
N GLU A 212 -4.12 -5.27 23.37
CA GLU A 212 -3.47 -6.49 22.87
C GLU A 212 -1.99 -6.19 22.68
N LYS A 213 -1.12 -7.08 23.12
CA LYS A 213 0.33 -6.97 23.05
C LYS A 213 0.95 -8.27 22.61
N GLU A 214 1.86 -8.19 21.64
CA GLU A 214 2.68 -9.30 21.17
C GLU A 214 4.08 -9.18 21.76
N PHE A 215 4.51 -10.18 22.53
CA PHE A 215 5.85 -10.26 23.11
C PHE A 215 6.69 -11.24 22.33
N VAL A 216 7.64 -10.72 21.53
CA VAL A 216 8.49 -11.49 20.63
C VAL A 216 9.71 -12.01 21.37
N THR A 217 9.84 -13.35 21.50
CA THR A 217 10.94 -14.02 22.20
C THR A 217 12.05 -14.48 21.26
N GLY A 218 11.74 -14.70 19.98
CA GLY A 218 12.69 -15.05 18.95
C GLY A 218 12.31 -14.49 17.58
N LEU A 219 13.29 -13.97 16.85
CA LEU A 219 13.16 -13.49 15.48
C LEU A 219 14.39 -13.85 14.69
N ARG A 220 14.20 -14.53 13.54
CA ARG A 220 15.26 -14.91 12.61
C ARG A 220 14.83 -14.55 11.19
N SER A 221 15.74 -13.99 10.42
CA SER A 221 15.56 -13.73 9.00
C SER A 221 16.76 -14.24 8.23
N SER A 222 16.54 -14.77 7.04
CA SER A 222 17.60 -15.22 6.13
C SER A 222 17.24 -14.93 4.67
N GLY A 223 18.25 -14.95 3.80
CA GLY A 223 18.06 -14.70 2.38
C GLY A 223 18.09 -13.22 2.03
N ILE A 224 17.25 -12.80 1.09
CA ILE A 224 17.15 -11.39 0.66
C ILE A 224 16.60 -10.47 1.77
N ASP A 225 15.98 -11.02 2.78
CA ASP A 225 15.47 -10.29 3.95
C ASP A 225 16.59 -9.59 4.72
N GLU A 226 17.79 -10.16 4.73
CA GLU A 226 18.98 -9.55 5.34
C GLU A 226 19.55 -8.38 4.52
N MET A 227 19.21 -8.31 3.24
CA MET A 227 19.74 -7.29 2.31
C MET A 227 18.94 -6.00 2.31
N LEU A 228 17.68 -6.06 2.73
CA LEU A 228 16.75 -4.94 2.76
C LEU A 228 16.68 -4.37 4.17
N ASP A 229 16.16 -3.16 4.28
CA ASP A 229 15.93 -2.55 5.59
C ASP A 229 14.92 -3.38 6.39
N LYS A 230 15.32 -3.80 7.60
CA LYS A 230 14.53 -4.69 8.47
C LYS A 230 13.14 -4.13 8.77
N GLN A 231 13.02 -2.83 9.03
CA GLN A 231 11.74 -2.20 9.32
C GLN A 231 10.82 -2.18 8.10
N SER A 232 11.36 -1.92 6.93
CA SER A 232 10.61 -1.97 5.66
C SER A 232 10.14 -3.38 5.34
N MET A 233 10.97 -4.39 5.55
CA MET A 233 10.58 -5.79 5.35
C MET A 233 9.51 -6.22 6.34
N GLN A 234 9.65 -5.86 7.62
CA GLN A 234 8.61 -6.13 8.60
C GLN A 234 7.27 -5.50 8.19
N THR A 235 7.29 -4.24 7.78
CA THR A 235 6.09 -3.54 7.32
C THR A 235 5.50 -4.20 6.06
N PHE A 236 6.35 -4.70 5.13
CA PHE A 236 5.90 -5.44 3.96
C PHE A 236 5.16 -6.72 4.36
N TYR A 237 5.71 -7.51 5.27
CA TYR A 237 5.04 -8.71 5.76
C TYR A 237 3.71 -8.40 6.45
N GLU A 238 3.67 -7.34 7.26
CA GLU A 238 2.46 -6.88 7.94
C GLU A 238 1.39 -6.28 7.01
N ASP A 239 1.74 -5.83 5.82
CA ASP A 239 0.81 -5.29 4.83
C ASP A 239 0.34 -6.36 3.84
N VAL A 240 1.28 -7.15 3.31
CA VAL A 240 1.04 -8.08 2.19
C VAL A 240 0.67 -9.49 2.67
N LEU A 241 1.34 -9.99 3.71
CA LEU A 241 1.12 -11.32 4.29
C LEU A 241 0.52 -11.19 5.70
N ARG A 242 -0.39 -10.27 5.86
CA ARG A 242 -1.04 -9.93 7.12
C ARG A 242 -1.88 -11.08 7.66
N GLU A 243 -1.92 -11.22 8.99
CA GLU A 243 -2.90 -12.07 9.65
C GLU A 243 -4.32 -11.55 9.42
N VAL A 244 -5.23 -12.45 9.09
CA VAL A 244 -6.62 -12.15 8.76
C VAL A 244 -7.52 -12.64 9.88
N ASP A 245 -8.46 -11.79 10.30
CA ASP A 245 -9.60 -12.21 11.10
C ASP A 245 -10.86 -12.22 10.21
N VAL A 246 -11.39 -13.40 9.93
CA VAL A 246 -12.58 -13.55 9.08
C VAL A 246 -13.86 -13.06 9.77
N TYR A 247 -13.84 -12.94 11.09
CA TYR A 247 -14.97 -12.46 11.90
C TYR A 247 -15.10 -10.93 11.88
N ASP A 248 -14.08 -10.21 11.39
CA ASP A 248 -14.20 -8.79 11.10
C ASP A 248 -15.17 -8.55 9.94
N ASN A 249 -15.85 -7.38 9.92
CA ASN A 249 -16.72 -7.02 8.79
C ASN A 249 -15.97 -6.85 7.48
N ASP A 250 -14.75 -6.28 7.56
CA ASP A 250 -13.86 -6.06 6.42
C ASP A 250 -12.48 -6.67 6.70
N ILE A 251 -11.99 -7.46 5.78
CA ILE A 251 -10.64 -8.03 5.78
C ILE A 251 -9.70 -7.09 5.04
N VAL A 252 -8.70 -6.55 5.73
CA VAL A 252 -7.74 -5.62 5.14
C VAL A 252 -6.51 -6.37 4.67
N LEU A 253 -6.26 -6.36 3.36
CA LEU A 253 -5.08 -6.96 2.72
C LEU A 253 -4.55 -6.01 1.64
N MET A 254 -3.22 -5.83 1.57
CA MET A 254 -2.58 -5.03 0.51
C MET A 254 -3.22 -3.64 0.34
N GLN A 255 -3.49 -2.97 1.47
CA GLN A 255 -4.13 -1.65 1.55
C GLN A 255 -5.55 -1.61 0.95
N THR A 256 -6.16 -2.77 0.68
CA THR A 256 -7.52 -2.91 0.13
C THR A 256 -8.41 -3.61 1.16
N ARG A 257 -9.68 -3.24 1.21
CA ARG A 257 -10.68 -3.90 2.06
C ARG A 257 -11.52 -4.86 1.25
N PHE A 258 -11.56 -6.09 1.74
CA PHE A 258 -12.41 -7.16 1.22
C PHE A 258 -13.59 -7.36 2.17
N VAL A 259 -14.76 -7.51 1.62
CA VAL A 259 -15.95 -7.83 2.43
C VAL A 259 -15.79 -9.25 2.99
N SER A 260 -15.88 -9.40 4.31
CA SER A 260 -15.88 -10.72 4.93
C SER A 260 -17.16 -11.48 4.61
N PRO A 261 -17.12 -12.80 4.39
CA PRO A 261 -18.32 -13.62 4.23
C PRO A 261 -19.17 -13.72 5.52
N LEU A 262 -18.64 -13.27 6.67
CA LEU A 262 -19.36 -13.15 7.95
C LEU A 262 -19.79 -11.71 8.25
N SER A 263 -19.55 -10.76 7.35
CA SER A 263 -19.93 -9.35 7.54
C SER A 263 -21.46 -9.18 7.60
N ARG A 264 -21.88 -8.03 8.15
CA ARG A 264 -23.32 -7.68 8.20
C ARG A 264 -23.97 -7.59 6.83
N ILE A 265 -23.21 -7.20 5.79
CA ILE A 265 -23.69 -7.09 4.41
C ILE A 265 -23.50 -8.38 3.60
N ALA A 266 -22.93 -9.43 4.19
CA ALA A 266 -22.63 -10.67 3.48
C ALA A 266 -23.84 -11.30 2.76
N PRO A 267 -25.09 -11.34 3.32
CA PRO A 267 -26.25 -11.90 2.61
C PRO A 267 -26.61 -11.16 1.32
N ASP A 268 -26.25 -9.88 1.19
CA ASP A 268 -26.48 -9.06 0.01
C ASP A 268 -25.28 -9.06 -0.94
N PHE A 269 -24.11 -9.32 -0.42
CA PHE A 269 -22.85 -9.32 -1.16
C PHE A 269 -22.51 -10.70 -1.75
N TYR A 270 -22.84 -11.79 -1.02
CA TYR A 270 -22.54 -13.17 -1.39
C TYR A 270 -23.77 -13.99 -1.74
N LYS A 271 -23.56 -15.08 -2.51
CA LYS A 271 -24.45 -16.21 -2.65
C LYS A 271 -23.92 -17.33 -1.76
N PHE A 272 -24.79 -17.98 -0.99
CA PHE A 272 -24.45 -19.06 -0.07
C PHE A 272 -25.11 -20.36 -0.50
N TYR A 273 -24.39 -21.49 -0.37
CA TYR A 273 -24.82 -22.81 -0.74
C TYR A 273 -24.40 -23.82 0.32
N LEU A 274 -25.32 -24.64 0.79
CA LEU A 274 -25.00 -25.86 1.54
C LEU A 274 -24.61 -26.92 0.51
N THR A 275 -23.35 -27.31 0.47
CA THR A 275 -22.83 -28.13 -0.63
C THR A 275 -22.65 -29.58 -0.25
N ASP A 276 -22.18 -29.89 0.97
CA ASP A 276 -21.93 -31.28 1.38
C ASP A 276 -21.85 -31.43 2.91
N THR A 277 -21.71 -32.65 3.36
CA THR A 277 -21.31 -33.02 4.71
C THR A 277 -20.05 -33.86 4.63
N VAL A 278 -18.92 -33.32 5.05
CA VAL A 278 -17.59 -33.91 4.90
C VAL A 278 -16.91 -34.10 6.25
N PHE A 279 -15.90 -34.94 6.30
CA PHE A 279 -15.03 -35.05 7.46
C PHE A 279 -13.85 -34.06 7.32
N VAL A 280 -13.66 -33.23 8.35
CA VAL A 280 -12.47 -32.41 8.54
C VAL A 280 -11.72 -33.03 9.70
N ASP A 281 -10.55 -33.58 9.44
CA ASP A 281 -9.84 -34.46 10.35
C ASP A 281 -10.78 -35.60 10.82
N THR A 282 -11.11 -35.70 12.10
CA THR A 282 -12.02 -36.70 12.67
C THR A 282 -13.47 -36.17 12.85
N THR A 283 -13.74 -34.92 12.53
CA THR A 283 -15.03 -34.26 12.83
C THR A 283 -15.89 -34.19 11.58
N ARG A 284 -17.13 -34.69 11.68
CA ARG A 284 -18.15 -34.52 10.62
C ARG A 284 -18.67 -33.11 10.58
N CYS A 285 -18.52 -32.40 9.45
CA CYS A 285 -18.84 -30.99 9.27
C CYS A 285 -19.81 -30.78 8.11
N VAL A 286 -20.71 -29.81 8.26
CA VAL A 286 -21.49 -29.24 7.15
C VAL A 286 -20.58 -28.28 6.39
N GLU A 287 -20.51 -28.46 5.07
CA GLU A 287 -19.81 -27.54 4.18
C GLU A 287 -20.75 -26.47 3.66
N LEU A 288 -20.43 -25.20 3.97
CA LEU A 288 -21.12 -24.01 3.44
C LEU A 288 -20.18 -23.29 2.45
N THR A 289 -20.56 -23.29 1.17
CA THR A 289 -19.82 -22.59 0.12
C THR A 289 -20.39 -21.17 -0.06
N PHE A 290 -19.52 -20.19 -0.32
CA PHE A 290 -19.93 -18.82 -0.63
C PHE A 290 -19.14 -18.28 -1.82
N VAL A 291 -19.79 -17.44 -2.63
CA VAL A 291 -19.24 -16.76 -3.81
C VAL A 291 -19.78 -15.34 -3.90
N PRO A 292 -19.01 -14.33 -4.28
CA PRO A 292 -19.53 -12.98 -4.48
C PRO A 292 -20.60 -12.96 -5.58
N ARG A 293 -21.63 -12.13 -5.44
CA ARG A 293 -22.64 -11.92 -6.51
C ARG A 293 -22.01 -11.36 -7.78
N ASN A 294 -21.04 -10.47 -7.62
CA ASN A 294 -20.17 -9.99 -8.70
C ASN A 294 -18.72 -10.43 -8.43
N PRO A 295 -18.16 -11.34 -9.23
CA PRO A 295 -16.79 -11.84 -9.03
C PRO A 295 -15.68 -10.76 -9.17
N SER A 296 -16.00 -9.60 -9.77
CA SER A 296 -15.05 -8.51 -9.93
C SER A 296 -14.95 -7.58 -8.70
N THR A 297 -15.82 -7.79 -7.68
CA THR A 297 -15.79 -7.00 -6.45
C THR A 297 -14.77 -7.52 -5.45
N MET A 298 -14.38 -6.70 -4.46
CA MET A 298 -13.43 -7.07 -3.41
C MET A 298 -14.07 -8.01 -2.38
N GLY A 299 -14.16 -9.28 -2.74
CA GLY A 299 -14.68 -10.37 -1.91
C GLY A 299 -13.97 -11.67 -2.19
N PHE A 300 -14.30 -12.71 -1.44
CA PHE A 300 -13.70 -14.04 -1.54
C PHE A 300 -14.70 -15.06 -2.05
N THR A 301 -14.22 -16.08 -2.73
CA THR A 301 -14.91 -17.37 -2.81
C THR A 301 -14.34 -18.28 -1.73
N GLY A 302 -15.14 -19.20 -1.21
CA GLY A 302 -14.59 -20.10 -0.21
C GLY A 302 -15.60 -21.02 0.45
N ARG A 303 -15.17 -21.62 1.56
CA ARG A 303 -15.94 -22.64 2.28
C ARG A 303 -15.76 -22.47 3.78
N PHE A 304 -16.86 -22.70 4.50
CA PHE A 304 -16.87 -22.93 5.93
C PHE A 304 -17.20 -24.37 6.23
N TYR A 305 -16.51 -24.92 7.21
CA TYR A 305 -16.77 -26.27 7.71
C TYR A 305 -17.23 -26.18 9.17
N VAL A 306 -18.50 -26.47 9.40
CA VAL A 306 -19.16 -26.34 10.71
C VAL A 306 -19.51 -27.74 11.24
N PRO A 307 -19.07 -28.14 12.44
CA PRO A 307 -19.38 -29.46 13.00
C PRO A 307 -20.89 -29.71 13.08
N VAL A 308 -21.30 -30.90 12.67
CA VAL A 308 -22.72 -31.32 12.72
C VAL A 308 -23.18 -31.41 14.17
N GLY A 309 -24.32 -30.75 14.48
CA GLY A 309 -24.93 -30.76 15.81
C GLY A 309 -24.32 -29.78 16.80
N ASP A 310 -23.35 -28.94 16.41
CA ASP A 310 -22.83 -27.88 17.26
C ASP A 310 -23.81 -26.71 17.35
N THR A 311 -24.32 -26.47 18.56
CA THR A 311 -25.29 -25.40 18.83
C THR A 311 -24.67 -24.01 18.79
N THR A 312 -23.36 -23.90 18.98
CA THR A 312 -22.62 -22.61 18.94
C THR A 312 -22.23 -22.23 17.52
N MET A 313 -22.52 -23.09 16.51
CA MET A 313 -22.18 -22.89 15.10
C MET A 313 -20.69 -22.51 14.90
N PHE A 314 -19.85 -23.09 15.70
CA PHE A 314 -18.39 -22.94 15.64
C PHE A 314 -17.86 -23.38 14.28
N ILE A 315 -16.99 -22.58 13.66
CA ILE A 315 -16.35 -22.94 12.39
C ILE A 315 -15.03 -23.64 12.68
N LYS A 316 -14.91 -24.92 12.28
CA LYS A 316 -13.71 -25.71 12.46
C LYS A 316 -12.60 -25.38 11.44
N ARG A 317 -12.99 -25.15 10.19
CA ARG A 317 -12.07 -24.77 9.11
C ARG A 317 -12.68 -23.75 8.19
N ILE A 318 -11.87 -22.79 7.75
CA ILE A 318 -12.23 -21.75 6.80
C ILE A 318 -11.24 -21.79 5.65
N VAL A 319 -11.72 -21.74 4.42
CA VAL A 319 -10.89 -21.58 3.23
C VAL A 319 -11.41 -20.38 2.44
N LEU A 320 -10.57 -19.36 2.25
CA LEU A 320 -10.84 -18.18 1.45
C LEU A 320 -9.96 -18.19 0.20
N ARG A 321 -10.52 -17.84 -0.95
CA ARG A 321 -9.79 -17.67 -2.21
C ARG A 321 -10.26 -16.42 -2.92
N VAL A 322 -9.35 -15.68 -3.58
CA VAL A 322 -9.79 -14.58 -4.45
C VAL A 322 -10.38 -15.14 -5.74
N PRO A 323 -11.52 -14.60 -6.23
CA PRO A 323 -12.06 -14.95 -7.54
C PRO A 323 -11.08 -14.64 -8.66
N HIS A 324 -11.05 -15.44 -9.72
CA HIS A 324 -10.20 -15.19 -10.88
C HIS A 324 -10.47 -13.81 -11.55
N ASP A 325 -11.73 -13.41 -11.59
CA ASP A 325 -12.17 -12.17 -12.25
C ASP A 325 -12.11 -10.93 -11.33
N ILE A 326 -11.55 -11.05 -10.11
CA ILE A 326 -11.45 -9.93 -9.18
C ILE A 326 -10.72 -8.75 -9.80
N ASN A 327 -11.20 -7.53 -9.52
CA ASN A 327 -10.52 -6.31 -9.96
C ASN A 327 -9.34 -5.99 -9.03
N LEU A 328 -8.39 -6.89 -8.97
CA LEU A 328 -7.15 -6.82 -8.20
C LEU A 328 -5.97 -7.01 -9.15
N ASN A 329 -4.97 -6.11 -9.07
CA ASN A 329 -3.81 -6.15 -9.94
C ASN A 329 -2.74 -7.08 -9.41
N PHE A 330 -1.98 -7.63 -10.33
CA PHE A 330 -0.76 -8.40 -10.07
C PHE A 330 -0.96 -9.70 -9.27
N ILE A 331 -2.13 -9.93 -8.66
CA ILE A 331 -2.43 -11.12 -7.89
C ILE A 331 -2.98 -12.21 -8.82
N ASN A 332 -2.26 -13.31 -8.89
CA ASN A 332 -2.65 -14.49 -9.66
C ASN A 332 -3.39 -15.52 -8.82
N GLY A 333 -3.09 -15.56 -7.52
CA GLY A 333 -3.73 -16.42 -6.56
C GLY A 333 -3.54 -15.93 -5.14
N LEU A 334 -4.58 -16.02 -4.33
CA LEU A 334 -4.54 -15.80 -2.89
C LEU A 334 -5.43 -16.84 -2.24
N VAL A 335 -4.85 -17.63 -1.36
CA VAL A 335 -5.55 -18.66 -0.59
C VAL A 335 -5.23 -18.44 0.88
N ILE A 336 -6.25 -18.47 1.72
CA ILE A 336 -6.12 -18.40 3.18
C ILE A 336 -6.89 -19.59 3.74
N SER A 337 -6.22 -20.41 4.56
CA SER A 337 -6.83 -21.50 5.29
C SER A 337 -6.60 -21.30 6.78
N GLN A 338 -7.67 -21.40 7.56
CA GLN A 338 -7.60 -21.26 9.01
C GLN A 338 -8.30 -22.43 9.68
N ASP A 339 -7.62 -23.04 10.64
CA ASP A 339 -8.15 -24.12 11.46
C ASP A 339 -8.36 -23.66 12.89
N TYR A 340 -9.46 -24.12 13.46
CA TYR A 340 -9.85 -23.79 14.82
C TYR A 340 -10.19 -25.06 15.59
N GLU A 341 -9.99 -25.02 16.91
CA GLU A 341 -10.46 -25.99 17.87
C GLU A 341 -11.41 -25.33 18.86
N LYS A 342 -12.32 -26.13 19.40
CA LYS A 342 -13.25 -25.69 20.42
C LYS A 342 -12.72 -26.03 21.79
N SER A 343 -12.57 -25.02 22.66
CA SER A 343 -12.19 -25.23 24.07
C SER A 343 -13.36 -25.78 24.86
N PRO A 344 -13.11 -26.34 26.07
CA PRO A 344 -14.16 -26.88 26.94
C PRO A 344 -15.26 -25.87 27.30
N ASP A 345 -14.93 -24.56 27.36
CA ASP A 345 -15.89 -23.48 27.64
C ASP A 345 -16.65 -23.00 26.38
N GLY A 346 -16.40 -23.63 25.25
CA GLY A 346 -17.05 -23.32 23.96
C GLY A 346 -16.38 -22.23 23.14
N SER A 347 -15.24 -21.67 23.58
CA SER A 347 -14.50 -20.66 22.81
C SER A 347 -13.79 -21.29 21.61
N ARG A 348 -13.73 -20.55 20.48
CA ARG A 348 -12.96 -20.93 19.28
C ARG A 348 -11.50 -20.54 19.46
N LEU A 349 -10.62 -21.51 19.39
CA LEU A 349 -9.17 -21.31 19.49
C LEU A 349 -8.54 -21.53 18.12
N LYS A 350 -7.92 -20.51 17.56
CA LYS A 350 -7.20 -20.65 16.27
C LYS A 350 -5.98 -21.53 16.49
N THR A 351 -5.81 -22.58 15.71
CA THR A 351 -4.67 -23.50 15.81
C THR A 351 -3.69 -23.33 14.65
N LYS A 352 -4.21 -23.07 13.44
CA LYS A 352 -3.38 -22.85 12.24
C LYS A 352 -3.92 -21.72 11.40
N ASP A 353 -3.00 -21.02 10.71
CA ASP A 353 -3.29 -20.03 9.69
C ASP A 353 -2.23 -20.18 8.58
N ASP A 354 -2.66 -20.50 7.37
CA ASP A 354 -1.81 -20.67 6.20
C ASP A 354 -2.31 -19.75 5.08
N MET A 355 -1.50 -18.81 4.69
CA MET A 355 -1.80 -17.85 3.63
C MET A 355 -0.78 -17.98 2.52
N ILE A 356 -1.23 -18.24 1.31
CA ILE A 356 -0.40 -18.31 0.11
C ILE A 356 -0.83 -17.21 -0.85
N LEU A 357 0.15 -16.44 -1.32
CA LEU A 357 -0.02 -15.36 -2.27
C LEU A 357 0.88 -15.59 -3.49
N GLU A 358 0.30 -15.57 -4.67
CA GLU A 358 1.03 -15.54 -5.93
C GLU A 358 0.75 -14.25 -6.68
N ALA A 359 1.81 -13.55 -7.05
CA ALA A 359 1.71 -12.28 -7.76
C ALA A 359 2.66 -12.23 -8.96
N SER A 360 2.24 -11.58 -10.05
CA SER A 360 3.11 -11.28 -11.19
C SER A 360 2.68 -9.98 -11.86
N VAL A 361 3.66 -9.21 -12.33
CA VAL A 361 3.40 -7.94 -13.01
C VAL A 361 2.91 -8.17 -14.44
N VAL A 362 3.53 -9.13 -15.13
CA VAL A 362 3.17 -9.51 -16.49
C VAL A 362 2.55 -10.91 -16.48
N PRO A 363 1.36 -11.10 -17.04
CA PRO A 363 0.75 -12.43 -17.14
C PRO A 363 1.66 -13.42 -17.87
N GLY A 364 1.90 -14.58 -17.27
CA GLY A 364 2.74 -15.63 -17.85
C GLY A 364 4.25 -15.42 -17.69
N SER A 365 4.69 -14.35 -17.02
CA SER A 365 6.07 -14.19 -16.57
C SER A 365 6.25 -14.71 -15.14
N GLY A 366 7.50 -14.93 -14.74
CA GLY A 366 7.85 -15.19 -13.34
C GLY A 366 7.30 -14.08 -12.42
N GLY A 367 7.06 -14.41 -11.16
CA GLY A 367 6.43 -13.54 -10.21
C GLY A 367 6.97 -13.70 -8.81
N LEU A 368 6.22 -13.19 -7.85
CA LEU A 368 6.46 -13.35 -6.43
C LEU A 368 5.51 -14.40 -5.86
N TYR A 369 6.06 -15.32 -5.08
CA TYR A 369 5.33 -16.22 -4.21
C TYR A 369 5.61 -15.81 -2.77
N GLY A 370 4.57 -15.70 -1.95
CA GLY A 370 4.67 -15.47 -0.53
C GLY A 370 3.81 -16.45 0.23
N ARG A 371 4.34 -17.06 1.27
CA ARG A 371 3.58 -17.94 2.16
C ARG A 371 3.83 -17.53 3.59
N ARG A 372 2.77 -17.37 4.36
CA ARG A 372 2.80 -17.25 5.81
C ARG A 372 2.09 -18.42 6.43
N GLN A 373 2.81 -19.17 7.25
CA GLN A 373 2.32 -20.27 8.05
C GLN A 373 2.42 -19.90 9.52
N THR A 374 1.34 -20.04 10.27
CA THR A 374 1.31 -19.74 11.69
C THR A 374 0.65 -20.89 12.43
N VAL A 375 1.29 -21.32 13.52
CA VAL A 375 0.76 -22.29 14.48
C VAL A 375 0.54 -21.57 15.80
N TYR A 376 -0.62 -21.79 16.39
CA TYR A 376 -1.03 -21.22 17.65
C TYR A 376 -1.20 -22.35 18.66
N ASP A 377 -0.69 -22.14 19.88
CA ASP A 377 -0.82 -23.12 20.97
C ASP A 377 -0.82 -22.44 22.34
N SER A 378 -0.90 -23.25 23.39
CA SER A 378 -0.85 -22.81 24.80
C SER A 378 -1.91 -21.76 25.14
N HIS A 379 -3.10 -21.87 24.53
CA HIS A 379 -4.21 -20.98 24.80
C HIS A 379 -4.65 -21.03 26.26
N ASN A 380 -4.79 -19.87 26.89
CA ASN A 380 -5.31 -19.76 28.26
C ASN A 380 -6.02 -18.40 28.46
N PHE A 381 -6.79 -18.32 29.54
CA PHE A 381 -7.56 -17.14 29.91
C PHE A 381 -7.07 -16.48 31.21
N ASP A 382 -5.85 -16.81 31.64
CA ASP A 382 -5.22 -16.25 32.83
C ASP A 382 -4.78 -14.78 32.58
N PRO A 383 -4.59 -13.98 33.64
CA PRO A 383 -3.96 -12.67 33.50
C PRO A 383 -2.56 -12.78 32.88
N ALA A 384 -2.18 -11.78 32.08
CA ALA A 384 -0.83 -11.73 31.53
C ALA A 384 0.24 -11.77 32.64
N PRO A 385 1.35 -12.51 32.49
CA PRO A 385 2.40 -12.64 33.48
C PRO A 385 2.98 -11.31 33.96
N ASP A 386 3.04 -10.33 33.07
CA ASP A 386 3.48 -8.95 33.36
C ASP A 386 2.46 -7.94 32.82
N ALA A 387 1.61 -7.43 33.70
CA ALA A 387 0.63 -6.41 33.33
C ALA A 387 1.25 -5.07 32.87
N SER A 388 2.55 -4.84 33.11
CA SER A 388 3.24 -3.60 32.72
C SER A 388 3.39 -3.50 31.19
N ILE A 389 3.32 -4.62 30.47
CA ILE A 389 3.38 -4.65 28.99
C ILE A 389 2.31 -3.77 28.35
N PHE A 390 1.12 -3.69 28.97
CA PHE A 390 0.00 -2.89 28.46
C PHE A 390 0.21 -1.37 28.61
N LYS A 391 1.16 -0.93 29.45
CA LYS A 391 1.51 0.49 29.59
C LYS A 391 2.41 1.00 28.46
N ARG A 392 3.04 0.10 27.71
CA ARG A 392 3.91 0.48 26.58
C ARG A 392 3.06 0.93 25.39
N GLY A 393 3.48 1.98 24.68
CA GLY A 393 2.78 2.54 23.53
C GLY A 393 2.82 1.67 22.27
N VAL A 394 3.78 0.73 22.17
CA VAL A 394 3.99 -0.14 21.03
C VAL A 394 3.14 -1.43 21.10
N ALA A 395 2.70 -1.93 19.96
CA ALA A 395 1.93 -3.18 19.88
C ALA A 395 2.82 -4.43 20.05
N GLN A 396 4.04 -4.39 19.52
CA GLN A 396 5.02 -5.47 19.61
C GLN A 396 6.16 -5.09 20.53
N ILE A 397 6.53 -5.98 21.42
CA ILE A 397 7.61 -5.82 22.40
C ILE A 397 8.63 -6.93 22.17
N TYR A 398 9.87 -6.58 21.94
CA TYR A 398 10.94 -7.55 21.71
C TYR A 398 11.68 -7.87 23.02
N ALA A 399 11.86 -9.16 23.29
CA ALA A 399 12.72 -9.61 24.37
C ALA A 399 14.19 -9.23 24.10
N PRO A 400 14.98 -8.92 25.12
CA PRO A 400 16.42 -8.74 24.94
C PRO A 400 17.05 -9.94 24.24
N GLY A 401 17.78 -9.71 23.15
CA GLY A 401 18.44 -10.77 22.37
C GLY A 401 17.51 -11.62 21.52
N ALA A 402 16.25 -11.23 21.29
CA ALA A 402 15.31 -11.97 20.44
C ALA A 402 15.83 -12.22 19.01
N GLU A 403 16.63 -11.29 18.47
CA GLU A 403 17.24 -11.41 17.13
C GLU A 403 18.52 -12.24 17.10
N TYR A 404 19.06 -12.62 18.24
CA TYR A 404 20.36 -13.32 18.38
C TYR A 404 20.22 -14.73 18.95
N ARG A 405 19.04 -15.35 18.82
CA ARG A 405 18.78 -16.72 19.28
C ARG A 405 19.60 -17.71 18.46
N GLY A 406 20.30 -18.63 19.16
CA GLY A 406 21.08 -19.70 18.54
C GLY A 406 20.23 -20.77 17.85
N GLN A 407 20.91 -21.68 17.13
CA GLN A 407 20.24 -22.77 16.41
C GLN A 407 19.47 -23.70 17.37
N ASP A 408 20.04 -24.01 18.52
CA ASP A 408 19.41 -24.88 19.54
C ASP A 408 18.04 -24.36 19.97
N PHE A 409 17.92 -23.03 20.18
CA PHE A 409 16.64 -22.41 20.50
C PHE A 409 15.59 -22.64 19.40
N TRP A 410 15.99 -22.51 18.14
CA TRP A 410 15.08 -22.73 17.02
C TRP A 410 14.71 -24.19 16.85
N ASP A 411 15.64 -25.11 17.06
CA ASP A 411 15.39 -26.55 16.91
C ASP A 411 14.42 -27.06 18.00
N GLU A 412 14.47 -26.48 19.22
CA GLU A 412 13.52 -26.76 20.29
C GLU A 412 12.12 -26.18 20.07
N ASN A 413 12.05 -24.99 19.44
CA ASN A 413 10.80 -24.22 19.36
C ASN A 413 10.12 -24.31 17.98
N ARG A 414 10.77 -24.87 16.96
CA ARG A 414 10.15 -25.10 15.66
C ARG A 414 9.01 -26.10 15.75
N LYS A 415 7.91 -25.74 15.10
CA LYS A 415 6.80 -26.67 14.96
C LYS A 415 7.09 -27.65 13.81
N ALA A 416 7.05 -28.94 14.08
CA ALA A 416 7.39 -30.00 13.12
C ALA A 416 6.60 -29.90 11.80
N GLU A 417 5.38 -29.39 11.86
CA GLU A 417 4.47 -29.24 10.72
C GLU A 417 4.99 -28.29 9.64
N ILE A 418 5.87 -27.35 9.99
CA ILE A 418 6.39 -26.32 9.09
C ILE A 418 7.92 -26.24 9.08
N ALA A 419 8.61 -27.21 9.65
CA ALA A 419 10.07 -27.18 9.81
C ALA A 419 10.88 -27.50 8.53
N GLN A 420 10.24 -28.03 7.47
CA GLN A 420 10.93 -28.47 6.25
C GLN A 420 11.52 -27.32 5.43
N GLY A 421 12.71 -27.49 4.87
CA GLY A 421 13.34 -26.59 3.88
C GLY A 421 14.07 -25.35 4.42
N VAL A 422 14.23 -25.20 5.74
CA VAL A 422 14.84 -24.00 6.37
C VAL A 422 16.31 -23.82 6.00
N ASN A 423 17.10 -24.89 6.08
CA ASN A 423 18.57 -24.82 5.93
C ASN A 423 19.05 -24.63 4.47
N GLY A 424 18.18 -24.83 3.48
CA GLY A 424 18.51 -24.69 2.07
C GLY A 424 18.74 -23.25 1.65
N ILE A 425 17.89 -22.31 2.12
CA ILE A 425 17.91 -20.91 1.70
C ILE A 425 19.22 -20.22 2.09
N GLU A 426 19.71 -20.43 3.30
CA GLU A 426 20.96 -19.82 3.78
C GLU A 426 22.16 -20.28 2.92
N LYS A 427 22.29 -21.59 2.72
CA LYS A 427 23.38 -22.14 1.89
C LYS A 427 23.29 -21.65 0.45
N MET A 428 22.09 -21.58 -0.11
CA MET A 428 21.88 -21.07 -1.46
C MET A 428 22.31 -19.62 -1.58
N MET A 429 21.87 -18.76 -0.65
CA MET A 429 22.19 -17.31 -0.65
C MET A 429 23.68 -17.07 -0.45
N GLU A 430 24.35 -17.86 0.38
CA GLU A 430 25.80 -17.77 0.55
C GLU A 430 26.53 -18.07 -0.78
N ARG A 431 26.12 -19.12 -1.50
CA ARG A 431 26.64 -19.45 -2.83
C ARG A 431 26.29 -18.36 -3.87
N MET A 432 25.07 -17.80 -3.84
CA MET A 432 24.68 -16.71 -4.74
C MET A 432 25.52 -15.44 -4.56
N ARG A 433 25.85 -15.06 -3.32
CA ARG A 433 26.68 -13.89 -3.00
C ARG A 433 28.12 -14.01 -3.56
N GLN A 434 28.59 -15.22 -3.83
CA GLN A 434 29.91 -15.45 -4.45
C GLN A 434 29.90 -15.19 -5.96
N VAL A 435 28.71 -15.06 -6.59
CA VAL A 435 28.58 -14.81 -8.03
C VAL A 435 28.63 -13.32 -8.31
N PRO A 436 29.58 -12.80 -9.13
CA PRO A 436 29.75 -11.36 -9.39
C PRO A 436 28.49 -10.68 -9.97
N LEU A 437 27.75 -11.39 -10.83
CA LEU A 437 26.52 -10.85 -11.41
C LEU A 437 25.47 -10.55 -10.32
N PHE A 438 25.28 -11.45 -9.36
CA PHE A 438 24.34 -11.27 -8.26
C PHE A 438 24.74 -10.07 -7.40
N TYR A 439 26.03 -9.95 -7.09
CA TYR A 439 26.57 -8.82 -6.33
C TYR A 439 26.28 -7.47 -7.00
N TRP A 440 26.49 -7.36 -8.31
CA TRP A 440 26.22 -6.11 -9.03
C TRP A 440 24.72 -5.83 -9.16
N THR A 441 23.89 -6.86 -9.39
CA THR A 441 22.44 -6.73 -9.44
C THR A 441 21.88 -6.24 -8.10
N GLU A 442 22.34 -6.80 -6.99
CA GLU A 442 21.98 -6.34 -5.65
C GLU A 442 22.31 -4.84 -5.45
N LYS A 443 23.50 -4.41 -5.89
CA LYS A 443 23.86 -2.99 -5.80
C LYS A 443 22.98 -2.09 -6.65
N VAL A 444 22.71 -2.46 -7.90
CA VAL A 444 21.84 -1.67 -8.78
C VAL A 444 20.44 -1.55 -8.18
N VAL A 445 19.88 -2.64 -7.65
CA VAL A 445 18.57 -2.61 -6.99
C VAL A 445 18.57 -1.68 -5.78
N LYS A 446 19.61 -1.76 -4.93
CA LYS A 446 19.75 -0.85 -3.77
C LYS A 446 19.77 0.61 -4.20
N VAL A 447 20.51 0.94 -5.27
CA VAL A 447 20.55 2.31 -5.82
C VAL A 447 19.19 2.75 -6.36
N LEU A 448 18.47 1.91 -7.09
CA LEU A 448 17.14 2.21 -7.62
C LEU A 448 16.11 2.45 -6.50
N VAL A 449 16.19 1.67 -5.43
CA VAL A 449 15.26 1.79 -4.28
C VAL A 449 15.61 3.01 -3.41
N SER A 450 16.89 3.20 -3.09
CA SER A 450 17.33 4.28 -2.19
C SER A 450 17.44 5.65 -2.87
N GLY A 451 17.67 5.66 -4.18
CA GLY A 451 18.03 6.84 -4.95
C GLY A 451 19.48 7.29 -4.72
N TYR A 452 20.30 6.55 -3.94
CA TYR A 452 21.65 6.89 -3.58
C TYR A 452 22.64 5.79 -3.95
N VAL A 453 23.83 6.18 -4.36
CA VAL A 453 24.94 5.28 -4.69
C VAL A 453 25.90 5.22 -3.50
N PRO A 454 26.05 4.06 -2.85
CA PRO A 454 27.04 3.90 -1.79
C PRO A 454 28.46 3.93 -2.38
N THR A 455 29.37 4.68 -1.74
CA THR A 455 30.76 4.84 -2.21
C THR A 455 31.67 3.65 -1.91
N ALA A 456 31.26 2.78 -0.97
CA ALA A 456 32.01 1.60 -0.56
C ALA A 456 31.08 0.49 -0.04
N LYS A 457 31.61 -0.71 0.21
CA LYS A 457 30.87 -1.83 0.84
C LYS A 457 30.35 -1.44 2.24
N LYS A 458 31.17 -0.74 3.04
CA LYS A 458 30.80 -0.04 4.26
C LYS A 458 30.82 1.46 3.96
N SER A 459 29.75 1.95 3.34
CA SER A 459 29.70 3.34 2.88
C SER A 459 29.65 4.31 4.05
N TYR A 460 30.56 5.27 4.08
CA TYR A 460 30.53 6.41 4.99
C TYR A 460 29.80 7.59 4.40
N PHE A 461 29.68 7.64 3.07
CA PHE A 461 29.06 8.71 2.32
C PHE A 461 28.37 8.13 1.07
N ASP A 462 27.09 8.47 0.88
CA ASP A 462 26.28 8.05 -0.25
C ASP A 462 26.05 9.23 -1.21
N ILE A 463 26.27 9.02 -2.51
CA ILE A 463 26.08 10.05 -3.56
C ILE A 463 24.63 10.01 -4.05
N GLY A 464 24.00 11.16 -4.15
CA GLY A 464 22.62 11.27 -4.66
C GLY A 464 21.88 12.50 -4.12
N PRO A 465 20.55 12.58 -4.32
CA PRO A 465 19.71 11.59 -4.99
C PRO A 465 19.86 11.62 -6.52
N MET A 466 19.88 10.45 -7.15
CA MET A 466 20.08 10.31 -8.61
C MET A 466 18.98 10.96 -9.44
N THR A 467 17.75 11.03 -8.95
CA THR A 467 16.61 11.63 -9.64
C THR A 467 16.70 13.15 -9.77
N SER A 468 17.62 13.79 -9.05
CA SER A 468 17.79 15.26 -9.02
C SER A 468 19.09 15.71 -9.66
N LEU A 469 19.84 14.83 -10.34
CA LEU A 469 21.11 15.18 -10.98
C LEU A 469 20.91 16.20 -12.12
N VAL A 470 19.80 16.08 -12.83
CA VAL A 470 19.46 16.92 -13.99
C VAL A 470 18.02 17.39 -13.88
N SER A 471 17.77 18.67 -14.01
CA SER A 471 16.44 19.27 -14.06
C SER A 471 16.42 20.48 -15.01
N TYR A 472 15.22 20.98 -15.30
CA TYR A 472 15.02 22.13 -16.16
C TYR A 472 13.90 23.04 -15.62
N ASN A 473 14.13 24.33 -15.59
CA ASN A 473 13.10 25.34 -15.32
C ASN A 473 13.31 26.64 -16.13
N SER A 474 12.32 27.52 -16.12
CA SER A 474 12.34 28.73 -16.95
C SER A 474 13.38 29.77 -16.52
N VAL A 475 13.83 29.74 -15.27
CA VAL A 475 14.81 30.70 -14.72
C VAL A 475 16.23 30.23 -14.94
N GLU A 476 16.55 28.98 -14.58
CA GLU A 476 17.89 28.42 -14.64
C GLU A 476 18.24 27.78 -16.00
N GLY A 477 17.22 27.42 -16.80
CA GLY A 477 17.43 26.55 -17.95
C GLY A 477 17.76 25.13 -17.50
N LEU A 478 18.76 24.53 -18.14
CA LEU A 478 19.34 23.26 -17.69
C LEU A 478 20.04 23.48 -16.34
N ARG A 479 19.79 22.59 -15.40
CA ARG A 479 20.42 22.56 -14.08
C ARG A 479 21.08 21.22 -13.85
N LEU A 480 22.37 21.27 -13.49
CA LEU A 480 23.11 20.11 -13.01
C LEU A 480 23.34 20.21 -11.51
N ARG A 481 23.16 19.10 -10.82
CA ARG A 481 23.32 19.02 -9.36
C ARG A 481 24.15 17.80 -8.98
N ALA A 482 25.04 17.98 -8.01
CA ALA A 482 25.79 16.91 -7.38
C ALA A 482 25.69 17.04 -5.86
N GLY A 483 25.49 15.93 -5.17
CA GLY A 483 25.36 15.94 -3.71
C GLY A 483 25.41 14.56 -3.10
N GLY A 484 25.17 14.51 -1.80
CA GLY A 484 25.13 13.27 -1.06
C GLY A 484 24.88 13.47 0.43
N MET A 485 25.06 12.38 1.18
CA MET A 485 24.85 12.36 2.61
C MET A 485 25.78 11.36 3.31
N THR A 486 26.12 11.64 4.55
CA THR A 486 26.81 10.69 5.42
C THR A 486 25.83 9.63 5.95
N THR A 487 26.36 8.47 6.31
CA THR A 487 25.60 7.34 6.86
C THR A 487 25.96 7.09 8.33
N ALA A 488 25.20 6.24 9.00
CA ALA A 488 25.47 5.80 10.37
C ALA A 488 26.80 5.02 10.51
N ASN A 489 27.41 4.57 9.41
CA ASN A 489 28.74 3.98 9.43
C ASN A 489 29.83 4.99 9.79
N LEU A 490 29.66 6.27 9.44
CA LEU A 490 30.58 7.34 9.82
C LEU A 490 30.34 7.75 11.27
N SER A 491 29.09 8.02 11.62
CA SER A 491 28.66 8.35 12.98
C SER A 491 27.20 7.97 13.17
N ARG A 492 26.85 7.34 14.30
CA ARG A 492 25.47 7.01 14.63
C ARG A 492 24.62 8.20 15.07
N ARG A 493 25.26 9.35 15.35
CA ARG A 493 24.59 10.55 15.88
C ARG A 493 24.79 11.79 15.02
N TRP A 494 25.93 11.93 14.34
CA TRP A 494 26.23 13.08 13.48
C TRP A 494 26.02 12.74 12.02
N PHE A 495 25.21 13.52 11.35
CA PHE A 495 24.89 13.35 9.95
C PHE A 495 25.08 14.67 9.20
N ALA A 496 25.71 14.62 8.04
CA ALA A 496 25.83 15.74 7.13
C ALA A 496 25.18 15.39 5.78
N ARG A 497 24.56 16.38 5.17
CA ARG A 497 23.90 16.24 3.87
C ARG A 497 24.05 17.53 3.10
N GLY A 498 24.30 17.43 1.79
CA GLY A 498 24.44 18.64 1.00
C GLY A 498 24.51 18.39 -0.48
N TYR A 499 24.42 19.48 -1.23
CA TYR A 499 24.64 19.50 -2.67
C TYR A 499 25.16 20.85 -3.16
N GLY A 500 25.77 20.82 -4.34
CA GLY A 500 26.02 21.96 -5.20
C GLY A 500 25.25 21.80 -6.51
N ALA A 501 24.71 22.88 -7.05
CA ALA A 501 24.01 22.90 -8.33
C ALA A 501 24.38 24.14 -9.14
N TYR A 502 24.36 24.03 -10.48
CA TYR A 502 24.65 25.12 -11.39
C TYR A 502 23.55 25.23 -12.46
N GLY A 503 22.98 26.41 -12.63
CA GLY A 503 22.00 26.72 -13.69
C GLY A 503 22.72 27.36 -14.88
N PHE A 504 22.45 26.84 -16.07
CA PHE A 504 23.15 27.28 -17.29
C PHE A 504 22.58 28.57 -17.91
N ARG A 505 21.37 28.96 -17.55
CA ARG A 505 20.76 30.21 -18.06
C ARG A 505 21.01 31.39 -17.12
N ASP A 506 20.90 31.20 -15.81
CA ASP A 506 21.10 32.23 -14.81
C ASP A 506 22.56 32.38 -14.37
N HIS A 507 23.43 31.44 -14.76
CA HIS A 507 24.86 31.39 -14.47
C HIS A 507 25.17 31.49 -12.96
N LYS A 508 24.32 30.91 -12.10
CA LYS A 508 24.49 30.95 -10.65
C LYS A 508 24.71 29.58 -10.06
N TRP A 509 25.59 29.56 -9.05
CA TRP A 509 25.74 28.41 -8.17
C TRP A 509 24.70 28.44 -7.07
N LYS A 510 24.11 27.28 -6.78
CA LYS A 510 23.21 27.04 -5.68
C LYS A 510 23.80 25.94 -4.82
N TYR A 511 23.45 25.93 -3.54
CA TYR A 511 23.96 24.95 -2.60
C TYR A 511 23.01 24.71 -1.44
N LYS A 512 23.14 23.55 -0.83
CA LYS A 512 22.58 23.20 0.48
C LYS A 512 23.66 22.52 1.30
N ALA A 513 23.80 22.96 2.55
CA ALA A 513 24.59 22.28 3.58
C ALA A 513 23.68 22.06 4.79
N GLU A 514 23.62 20.84 5.28
CA GLU A 514 22.79 20.43 6.42
C GLU A 514 23.66 19.60 7.36
N LEU A 515 23.68 19.97 8.65
CA LEU A 515 24.31 19.21 9.72
C LEU A 515 23.23 18.85 10.74
N GLU A 516 23.13 17.58 11.09
CA GLU A 516 22.10 17.07 12.01
C GLU A 516 22.74 16.23 13.11
N TYR A 517 22.41 16.55 14.36
CA TYR A 517 22.75 15.75 15.52
C TYR A 517 21.51 14.98 15.99
N SER A 518 21.59 13.68 16.01
CA SER A 518 20.55 12.80 16.55
C SER A 518 20.82 12.49 18.02
N PHE A 519 19.82 12.74 18.88
CA PHE A 519 19.89 12.39 20.30
C PHE A 519 19.74 10.88 20.54
N ARG A 520 19.29 10.12 19.52
CA ARG A 520 19.22 8.66 19.52
C ARG A 520 20.19 8.08 18.53
N ASP A 521 20.80 6.95 18.85
CA ASP A 521 21.65 6.22 17.91
C ASP A 521 20.81 5.74 16.72
N LYS A 522 21.36 5.89 15.52
CA LYS A 522 20.74 5.47 14.26
C LYS A 522 21.53 4.30 13.65
N ASN A 523 20.80 3.41 12.93
CA ASN A 523 21.41 2.25 12.32
C ASN A 523 21.87 2.51 10.89
N TYR A 524 21.13 3.36 10.17
CA TYR A 524 21.44 3.67 8.78
C TYR A 524 21.56 5.18 8.54
N HIS A 525 20.56 6.00 8.98
CA HIS A 525 20.56 7.42 8.69
C HIS A 525 19.63 8.23 9.63
N SER A 526 19.79 9.55 9.67
CA SER A 526 19.14 10.44 10.64
C SER A 526 17.61 10.45 10.62
N ARG A 527 16.99 10.10 9.47
CA ARG A 527 15.53 10.12 9.28
C ARG A 527 14.82 8.84 9.72
N GLU A 528 15.52 7.89 10.34
CA GLU A 528 14.88 6.72 10.94
C GLU A 528 13.95 7.13 12.08
N PHE A 529 12.79 6.49 12.10
CA PHE A 529 11.77 6.71 13.15
C PHE A 529 12.18 6.04 14.48
N PRO A 530 11.85 6.63 15.63
CA PRO A 530 11.38 7.99 15.83
C PRO A 530 12.52 9.01 15.76
N ILE A 531 12.27 10.18 15.15
CA ILE A 531 13.26 11.24 15.04
C ILE A 531 13.34 12.02 16.35
N HIS A 532 14.57 12.22 16.84
CA HIS A 532 14.86 13.15 17.92
C HIS A 532 16.20 13.81 17.59
N SER A 533 16.14 14.99 16.99
CA SER A 533 17.34 15.63 16.43
C SER A 533 17.32 17.15 16.49
N LEU A 534 18.54 17.72 16.44
CA LEU A 534 18.77 19.14 16.18
C LEU A 534 19.46 19.27 14.83
N ARG A 535 18.89 20.08 13.93
CA ARG A 535 19.35 20.22 12.56
C ARG A 535 19.65 21.68 12.21
N ALA A 536 20.84 21.95 11.72
CA ALA A 536 21.23 23.22 11.16
C ALA A 536 21.30 23.12 9.64
N THR A 537 20.69 24.05 8.93
CA THR A 537 20.68 24.10 7.47
C THR A 537 21.06 25.48 6.96
N GLN A 538 21.95 25.49 5.97
CA GLN A 538 22.25 26.64 5.15
C GLN A 538 21.93 26.32 3.70
N LEU A 539 21.07 27.12 3.08
CA LEU A 539 20.55 26.92 1.73
C LEU A 539 20.68 28.21 0.93
N TYR A 540 21.09 28.10 -0.32
CA TYR A 540 20.85 29.12 -1.35
C TYR A 540 20.35 28.41 -2.60
N ASP A 541 19.08 28.59 -2.93
CA ASP A 541 18.45 27.90 -4.05
C ASP A 541 17.27 28.69 -4.61
N LEU A 542 16.73 28.20 -5.74
CA LEU A 542 15.55 28.73 -6.39
C LEU A 542 14.32 27.93 -5.91
N ASP A 543 13.25 28.61 -5.49
CA ASP A 543 12.00 28.00 -5.07
C ASP A 543 10.79 28.76 -5.57
N ARG A 544 9.65 28.09 -5.57
CA ARG A 544 8.36 28.64 -6.03
C ARG A 544 7.58 29.23 -4.88
N LEU A 545 7.00 30.40 -5.07
CA LEU A 545 6.05 30.95 -4.12
C LEU A 545 4.70 30.20 -4.19
N GLY A 546 4.10 29.95 -3.05
CA GLY A 546 2.77 29.34 -2.94
C GLY A 546 2.72 27.83 -3.19
N GLN A 547 3.86 27.15 -3.30
CA GLN A 547 3.89 25.70 -3.30
C GLN A 547 4.38 25.17 -1.97
N ILE A 548 3.66 24.18 -1.41
CA ILE A 548 4.09 23.48 -0.21
C ILE A 548 5.28 22.62 -0.60
N SER A 549 6.49 23.09 -0.31
CA SER A 549 7.77 22.47 -0.67
C SER A 549 8.02 21.09 -0.02
N SER A 550 7.15 20.65 0.89
CA SER A 550 7.34 19.42 1.66
C SER A 550 7.17 18.12 0.86
N VAL A 551 6.50 18.15 -0.27
CA VAL A 551 6.14 16.93 -1.03
C VAL A 551 6.91 16.79 -2.35
N HIS A 552 7.41 17.88 -2.94
CA HIS A 552 8.01 17.86 -4.27
C HIS A 552 9.29 18.69 -4.30
N ASN A 553 10.43 18.00 -4.44
CA ASN A 553 11.66 18.69 -4.82
C ASN A 553 11.46 19.33 -6.20
N ALA A 554 11.62 20.64 -6.29
CA ALA A 554 11.60 21.38 -7.56
C ALA A 554 12.59 20.83 -8.60
N ASP A 555 13.59 20.10 -8.15
CA ASP A 555 14.67 19.49 -8.93
C ASP A 555 14.38 18.08 -9.45
N ASN A 556 13.13 17.68 -9.61
CA ASN A 556 12.81 16.38 -10.19
C ASN A 556 12.66 16.50 -11.72
N PHE A 557 13.40 15.70 -12.46
CA PHE A 557 13.33 15.62 -13.92
C PHE A 557 11.88 15.49 -14.43
N PHE A 558 11.07 14.66 -13.79
CA PHE A 558 9.67 14.45 -14.19
C PHE A 558 8.78 15.68 -13.99
N LEU A 559 9.11 16.57 -13.05
CA LEU A 559 8.40 17.83 -12.83
C LEU A 559 8.86 18.95 -13.76
N SER A 560 9.96 18.76 -14.47
CA SER A 560 10.47 19.71 -15.45
C SER A 560 9.59 19.83 -16.70
N VAL A 561 8.73 18.81 -16.95
CA VAL A 561 7.73 18.84 -18.03
C VAL A 561 6.47 19.57 -17.52
N SER A 562 6.37 20.86 -17.79
CA SER A 562 5.26 21.71 -17.32
C SER A 562 4.38 22.21 -18.48
N ARG A 563 3.09 22.45 -18.16
CA ARG A 563 2.10 23.01 -19.09
C ARG A 563 2.24 24.53 -19.31
N LEU A 564 2.80 25.21 -18.31
CA LEU A 564 3.05 26.64 -18.32
C LEU A 564 4.50 26.91 -17.93
N PRO A 565 5.12 27.97 -18.45
CA PRO A 565 6.43 28.40 -18.01
C PRO A 565 6.41 28.69 -16.51
N ASP A 566 7.38 28.11 -15.79
CA ASP A 566 7.52 28.32 -14.37
C ASP A 566 8.28 29.61 -14.10
N ARG A 567 7.54 30.70 -13.90
CA ARG A 567 8.07 32.06 -13.74
C ARG A 567 7.95 32.60 -12.32
N GLN A 568 7.15 31.94 -11.46
CA GLN A 568 6.85 32.37 -10.08
C GLN A 568 7.91 31.86 -9.09
N MET A 569 9.17 32.01 -9.47
CA MET A 569 10.31 31.56 -8.67
C MET A 569 11.12 32.75 -8.16
N THR A 570 11.59 32.63 -6.92
CA THR A 570 12.53 33.54 -6.28
C THR A 570 13.73 32.79 -5.75
N TYR A 571 14.91 33.46 -5.62
CA TYR A 571 16.06 32.84 -4.95
C TYR A 571 15.88 32.98 -3.45
N HIS A 572 16.08 31.89 -2.74
CA HIS A 572 15.97 31.84 -1.27
C HIS A 572 17.34 31.57 -0.66
N ARG A 573 17.78 32.45 0.21
CA ARG A 573 18.90 32.22 1.12
C ARG A 573 18.33 31.96 2.50
N VAL A 574 18.46 30.74 2.98
CA VAL A 574 17.86 30.27 4.23
C VAL A 574 18.94 29.78 5.16
N SER A 575 18.98 30.33 6.37
CA SER A 575 19.72 29.79 7.52
C SER A 575 18.71 29.38 8.57
N LYS A 576 18.67 28.11 8.95
CA LYS A 576 17.67 27.61 9.90
C LYS A 576 18.25 26.62 10.89
N LEU A 577 17.71 26.65 12.10
CA LEU A 577 17.92 25.67 13.14
C LEU A 577 16.58 25.06 13.52
N GLU A 578 16.50 23.72 13.47
CA GLU A 578 15.27 22.97 13.69
C GLU A 578 15.51 21.95 14.80
N TYR A 579 14.66 21.95 15.82
CA TYR A 579 14.55 20.89 16.80
C TYR A 579 13.35 20.03 16.46
N ILE A 580 13.55 18.71 16.32
CA ILE A 580 12.52 17.75 15.91
C ILE A 580 12.44 16.65 16.94
N LEU A 581 11.25 16.42 17.48
CA LEU A 581 10.94 15.36 18.43
C LEU A 581 9.75 14.56 17.92
N GLU A 582 9.94 13.28 17.66
CA GLU A 582 8.88 12.31 17.39
C GLU A 582 8.79 11.27 18.52
N THR A 583 7.58 10.89 18.84
CA THR A 583 7.28 9.83 19.82
C THR A 583 6.78 8.57 19.10
N GLU A 584 6.87 7.42 19.76
CA GLU A 584 6.34 6.14 19.27
C GLU A 584 4.81 6.14 19.14
N GLN A 585 4.12 7.10 19.80
CA GLN A 585 2.69 7.32 19.64
C GLN A 585 2.34 8.19 18.43
N HIS A 586 3.30 8.46 17.55
CA HIS A 586 3.17 9.27 16.33
C HIS A 586 2.76 10.73 16.58
N PHE A 587 3.14 11.27 17.72
CA PHE A 587 3.14 12.71 17.98
C PHE A 587 4.49 13.28 17.57
N SER A 588 4.49 14.41 16.87
CA SER A 588 5.70 15.09 16.42
C SER A 588 5.63 16.57 16.73
N LEU A 589 6.72 17.10 17.29
CA LEU A 589 6.95 18.52 17.55
C LEU A 589 8.13 18.97 16.69
N GLU A 590 7.96 20.03 15.92
CA GLU A 590 9.04 20.73 15.23
C GLU A 590 9.08 22.20 15.67
N ALA A 591 10.19 22.62 16.28
CA ALA A 591 10.46 24.00 16.59
C ALA A 591 11.60 24.52 15.70
N ARG A 592 11.39 25.64 15.00
CA ARG A 592 12.31 26.17 14.02
C ARG A 592 12.56 27.65 14.26
N ILE A 593 13.84 28.04 14.16
CA ILE A 593 14.27 29.42 14.03
C ILE A 593 14.88 29.55 12.64
N GLN A 594 14.44 30.54 11.89
CA GLN A 594 14.83 30.70 10.49
C GLN A 594 15.10 32.17 10.16
N GLN A 595 16.20 32.40 9.46
CA GLN A 595 16.42 33.61 8.67
C GLN A 595 16.26 33.25 7.22
N GLU A 596 15.35 33.91 6.54
CA GLU A 596 15.12 33.75 5.11
C GLU A 596 15.29 35.09 4.41
N ARG A 597 16.05 35.10 3.33
CA ARG A 597 16.20 36.20 2.42
C ARG A 597 15.81 35.77 1.02
N GLN A 598 14.70 36.32 0.54
CA GLN A 598 14.21 36.08 -0.81
C GLN A 598 14.73 37.17 -1.73
N TYR A 599 15.30 36.79 -2.88
CA TYR A 599 15.81 37.72 -3.87
C TYR A 599 14.89 37.69 -5.10
N SER A 600 14.68 38.88 -5.67
CA SER A 600 13.93 39.05 -6.91
C SER A 600 14.54 38.27 -8.07
N THR A 601 13.67 37.90 -9.01
CA THR A 601 14.05 37.36 -10.33
C THR A 601 13.48 38.33 -11.41
N PRO A 602 13.82 38.14 -12.67
CA PRO A 602 13.25 38.97 -13.75
C PRO A 602 11.72 38.91 -13.82
N PHE A 603 11.11 37.87 -13.25
CA PHE A 603 9.67 37.64 -13.27
C PHE A 603 8.96 38.00 -11.94
N MET A 604 9.71 38.02 -10.84
CA MET A 604 9.19 38.23 -9.49
C MET A 604 9.96 39.36 -8.84
N THR A 605 9.38 40.57 -8.86
CA THR A 605 9.99 41.78 -8.34
C THR A 605 9.29 42.23 -7.05
N PHE A 606 10.03 42.91 -6.18
CA PHE A 606 9.53 43.48 -4.93
C PHE A 606 9.47 45.00 -5.10
N VAL A 607 8.38 45.50 -5.63
CA VAL A 607 8.13 46.95 -5.84
C VAL A 607 6.96 47.39 -4.94
N ASN A 608 7.15 48.42 -4.14
CA ASN A 608 6.07 48.97 -3.31
C ASN A 608 5.25 50.02 -4.09
N GLY A 609 4.14 50.52 -3.50
CA GLY A 609 3.26 51.53 -4.12
C GLY A 609 3.91 52.90 -4.31
N TYR A 610 5.10 53.15 -3.74
CA TYR A 610 5.88 54.36 -3.97
C TYR A 610 6.85 54.24 -5.15
N GLY A 611 6.88 53.06 -5.82
CA GLY A 611 7.78 52.79 -6.95
C GLY A 611 9.21 52.36 -6.51
N GLU A 612 9.41 52.16 -5.23
CA GLU A 612 10.71 51.67 -4.71
C GLU A 612 10.89 50.18 -5.02
N ASN A 613 12.02 49.85 -5.64
CA ASN A 613 12.34 48.45 -6.02
C ASN A 613 13.36 47.85 -5.05
N PHE A 614 12.96 46.79 -4.36
CA PHE A 614 13.78 46.06 -3.38
C PHE A 614 14.41 44.81 -4.01
N ARG A 615 15.73 44.70 -3.91
CA ARG A 615 16.44 43.51 -4.45
C ARG A 615 16.17 42.24 -3.67
N HIS A 616 15.75 42.37 -2.41
CA HIS A 616 15.49 41.23 -1.54
C HIS A 616 14.47 41.59 -0.46
N TYR A 617 13.81 40.60 0.04
CA TYR A 617 12.92 40.60 1.21
C TYR A 617 13.48 39.68 2.29
N THR A 618 13.66 40.17 3.50
CA THR A 618 14.22 39.37 4.60
C THR A 618 13.18 39.12 5.67
N MET A 619 13.09 37.91 6.17
CA MET A 619 12.22 37.46 7.25
C MET A 619 12.98 36.58 8.24
N ASN A 620 13.03 37.01 9.49
CA ASN A 620 13.54 36.23 10.62
C ASN A 620 12.34 35.75 11.45
N SER A 621 12.12 34.45 11.52
CA SER A 621 10.90 33.87 12.05
C SER A 621 11.16 32.72 13.02
N PHE A 622 10.20 32.51 13.91
CA PHE A 622 10.04 31.33 14.75
C PHE A 622 8.85 30.54 14.22
N ARG A 623 8.98 29.23 14.06
CA ARG A 623 7.86 28.35 13.70
C ARG A 623 7.78 27.21 14.69
N LEU A 624 6.54 26.93 15.15
CA LEU A 624 6.19 25.76 15.90
C LEU A 624 5.19 24.94 15.10
N GLN A 625 5.46 23.63 14.93
CA GLN A 625 4.54 22.73 14.27
C GLN A 625 4.31 21.50 15.13
N LEU A 626 3.07 21.14 15.28
CA LEU A 626 2.60 19.92 15.93
C LEU A 626 1.96 19.02 14.88
N ARG A 627 2.32 17.75 14.88
CA ARG A 627 1.71 16.72 14.04
C ARG A 627 1.30 15.54 14.92
N TYR A 628 0.09 15.05 14.72
CA TYR A 628 -0.43 13.87 15.39
C TYR A 628 -1.09 12.93 14.38
N ALA A 629 -0.59 11.69 14.29
CA ALA A 629 -1.07 10.68 13.36
C ALA A 629 -1.21 9.31 14.06
N PRO A 630 -2.19 9.16 14.97
CA PRO A 630 -2.33 7.96 15.80
C PRO A 630 -2.53 6.72 14.94
N GLY A 631 -1.75 5.68 15.20
CA GLY A 631 -1.81 4.42 14.47
C GLY A 631 -1.25 4.45 13.05
N GLU A 632 -0.49 5.48 12.67
CA GLU A 632 0.20 5.55 11.37
C GLU A 632 1.15 4.36 11.19
N LYS A 633 1.11 3.75 9.99
CA LYS A 633 2.08 2.76 9.54
C LYS A 633 2.79 3.27 8.29
N PHE A 634 4.09 2.99 8.17
CA PHE A 634 4.88 3.49 7.05
C PHE A 634 6.04 2.55 6.71
N TYR A 635 6.49 2.59 5.45
CA TYR A 635 7.80 2.06 5.06
C TYR A 635 8.88 3.08 5.36
N GLN A 636 9.91 2.67 6.10
CA GLN A 636 11.10 3.48 6.29
C GLN A 636 11.97 3.40 5.04
N LEU A 637 12.21 4.54 4.43
CA LEU A 637 13.11 4.69 3.29
C LEU A 637 14.41 5.36 3.74
N THR A 638 15.43 5.33 2.90
CA THR A 638 16.74 5.93 3.18
C THR A 638 16.67 7.41 3.56
N THR A 639 15.79 8.18 2.94
CA THR A 639 15.69 9.64 3.14
C THR A 639 14.41 10.11 3.79
N GLY A 640 13.51 9.20 4.11
CA GLY A 640 12.20 9.52 4.67
C GLY A 640 11.37 8.29 4.90
N ARG A 641 10.08 8.47 5.00
CA ARG A 641 9.12 7.39 5.15
C ARG A 641 7.93 7.56 4.21
N THR A 642 7.35 6.44 3.78
CA THR A 642 6.14 6.42 2.95
C THR A 642 5.03 5.77 3.75
N ARG A 643 3.97 6.52 4.01
CA ARG A 643 2.78 6.05 4.72
C ARG A 643 2.08 4.95 3.90
N ILE A 644 1.59 3.93 4.58
CA ILE A 644 0.90 2.78 3.98
C ILE A 644 -0.54 2.65 4.44
N ASN A 645 -0.88 3.02 5.66
CA ASN A 645 -2.27 3.00 6.14
C ASN A 645 -2.83 4.42 6.16
N PHE A 646 -3.70 4.70 5.22
CA PHE A 646 -4.39 5.99 5.14
C PHE A 646 -5.63 6.07 6.05
N ASP A 647 -5.98 5.00 6.73
CA ASP A 647 -7.08 4.95 7.72
C ASP A 647 -6.78 5.78 8.97
N ALA A 648 -5.50 5.83 9.37
CA ALA A 648 -5.09 6.67 10.46
C ALA A 648 -5.30 8.15 10.11
N PRO A 649 -5.96 8.96 10.96
CA PRO A 649 -6.07 10.39 10.71
C PRO A 649 -4.69 11.05 10.84
N GLU A 650 -4.51 12.17 10.15
CA GLU A 650 -3.33 13.02 10.30
C GLU A 650 -3.79 14.45 10.56
N MET A 651 -3.32 15.02 11.65
CA MET A 651 -3.58 16.39 12.07
C MET A 651 -2.27 17.14 12.16
N VAL A 652 -2.18 18.30 11.50
CA VAL A 652 -1.02 19.18 11.59
C VAL A 652 -1.52 20.58 11.91
N ILE A 653 -0.91 21.22 12.88
CA ILE A 653 -1.08 22.64 13.16
C ILE A 653 0.29 23.30 13.21
N SER A 654 0.42 24.46 12.61
CA SER A 654 1.66 25.23 12.67
C SER A 654 1.37 26.71 12.89
N HIS A 655 2.28 27.36 13.62
CA HIS A 655 2.26 28.79 13.84
C HIS A 655 3.63 29.37 13.55
N THR A 656 3.67 30.40 12.70
CA THR A 656 4.88 31.14 12.34
C THR A 656 4.76 32.56 12.84
N TYR A 657 5.76 33.01 13.58
CA TYR A 657 5.81 34.36 14.17
C TYR A 657 7.12 35.06 13.83
N ALA A 658 7.03 36.26 13.28
CA ALA A 658 8.14 37.13 12.95
C ALA A 658 7.77 38.58 13.25
N PRO A 659 8.19 39.16 14.37
CA PRO A 659 7.84 40.54 14.68
C PRO A 659 8.58 41.54 13.79
N LYS A 660 7.91 42.67 13.45
CA LYS A 660 8.52 43.78 12.71
C LYS A 660 9.70 44.34 13.51
N GLY A 661 10.80 44.63 12.83
CA GLY A 661 12.04 45.16 13.43
C GLY A 661 12.96 44.10 14.03
N PHE A 662 12.48 42.88 14.29
CA PHE A 662 13.33 41.79 14.84
C PHE A 662 14.41 41.42 13.83
N MET A 663 15.67 41.55 14.22
CA MET A 663 16.85 41.35 13.37
C MET A 663 16.75 41.97 11.97
N GLY A 664 16.03 43.12 11.87
CA GLY A 664 15.85 43.84 10.61
C GLY A 664 14.67 43.39 9.76
N ASN A 665 13.67 42.71 10.30
CA ASN A 665 12.43 42.40 9.57
C ASN A 665 11.71 43.67 9.15
N PRO A 666 11.48 43.90 7.85
CA PRO A 666 10.77 45.08 7.37
C PRO A 666 9.28 45.02 7.71
N PHE A 667 8.70 43.82 7.78
CA PHE A 667 7.30 43.56 8.07
C PHE A 667 7.15 42.53 9.18
N ALA A 668 5.97 42.50 9.79
CA ALA A 668 5.59 41.40 10.68
C ALA A 668 5.06 40.22 9.87
N LEU A 669 5.28 39.01 10.34
CA LEU A 669 4.62 37.79 9.85
C LEU A 669 4.06 37.06 11.06
N ASN A 670 2.76 36.80 11.06
CA ASN A 670 2.08 36.02 12.09
C ASN A 670 1.04 35.14 11.37
N VAL A 671 1.33 33.86 11.22
CA VAL A 671 0.53 32.95 10.40
C VAL A 671 0.23 31.67 11.19
N THR A 672 -1.04 31.29 11.20
CA THR A 672 -1.49 30.00 11.71
C THR A 672 -2.06 29.18 10.57
N GLU A 673 -1.62 27.93 10.43
CA GLU A 673 -2.14 26.98 9.46
C GLU A 673 -2.48 25.67 10.14
N ALA A 674 -3.56 25.02 9.67
CA ALA A 674 -3.97 23.71 10.14
C ALA A 674 -4.35 22.83 8.94
N SER A 675 -4.09 21.54 9.05
CA SER A 675 -4.53 20.53 8.08
C SER A 675 -5.00 19.27 8.75
N PHE A 676 -5.98 18.63 8.12
CA PHE A 676 -6.54 17.35 8.54
C PHE A 676 -6.68 16.44 7.34
N PHE A 677 -6.18 15.21 7.45
CA PHE A 677 -6.34 14.17 6.44
C PHE A 677 -6.97 12.93 7.06
N LYS A 678 -7.92 12.32 6.36
CA LYS A 678 -8.46 11.00 6.70
C LYS A 678 -9.00 10.27 5.48
N ARG A 679 -8.77 8.94 5.41
CA ARG A 679 -9.48 8.03 4.52
C ARG A 679 -10.72 7.48 5.22
N ILE A 680 -11.86 7.57 4.57
CA ILE A 680 -13.15 7.05 5.04
C ILE A 680 -13.54 5.91 4.12
N TRP A 681 -13.56 4.68 4.67
CA TRP A 681 -13.98 3.51 3.93
C TRP A 681 -15.50 3.37 3.90
N LEU A 682 -16.03 3.04 2.73
CA LEU A 682 -17.44 2.79 2.47
C LEU A 682 -17.70 1.30 2.20
N SER A 683 -16.94 0.41 2.84
CA SER A 683 -16.98 -1.05 2.67
C SER A 683 -16.87 -1.45 1.19
N ALA A 684 -17.85 -2.19 0.64
CA ALA A 684 -17.88 -2.62 -0.75
C ALA A 684 -17.92 -1.47 -1.79
N PHE A 685 -18.25 -0.26 -1.37
CA PHE A 685 -18.41 0.90 -2.26
C PHE A 685 -17.12 1.74 -2.41
N GLY A 686 -15.96 1.24 -1.94
CA GLY A 686 -14.70 1.95 -2.05
C GLY A 686 -14.43 2.87 -0.86
N TYR A 687 -13.78 4.04 -1.11
CA TYR A 687 -13.39 4.96 -0.03
C TYR A 687 -13.30 6.40 -0.51
N VAL A 688 -13.36 7.32 0.46
CA VAL A 688 -13.15 8.76 0.25
C VAL A 688 -11.86 9.18 0.95
N ASP A 689 -10.92 9.75 0.21
CA ASP A 689 -9.79 10.50 0.76
C ASP A 689 -10.22 11.94 0.97
N MET A 690 -10.13 12.42 2.20
CA MET A 690 -10.52 13.77 2.59
C MET A 690 -9.32 14.52 3.14
N THR A 691 -8.99 15.65 2.54
CA THR A 691 -8.02 16.62 3.05
C THR A 691 -8.72 17.96 3.28
N LEU A 692 -8.60 18.49 4.47
CA LEU A 692 -9.08 19.82 4.84
C LEU A 692 -7.88 20.67 5.28
N LYS A 693 -7.79 21.91 4.80
CA LYS A 693 -6.73 22.85 5.19
C LYS A 693 -7.34 24.21 5.47
N GLY A 694 -6.74 24.94 6.39
CA GLY A 694 -7.13 26.31 6.67
C GLY A 694 -5.94 27.10 7.19
N GLY A 695 -5.97 28.40 6.97
CA GLY A 695 -4.92 29.30 7.41
C GLY A 695 -5.39 30.72 7.55
N HIS A 696 -4.72 31.47 8.46
CA HIS A 696 -4.95 32.87 8.68
C HIS A 696 -3.66 33.63 8.97
N VAL A 697 -3.47 34.76 8.30
CA VAL A 697 -2.38 35.72 8.54
C VAL A 697 -2.89 36.84 9.44
N TRP A 698 -2.41 36.87 10.67
CA TRP A 698 -2.83 37.82 11.70
C TRP A 698 -2.18 39.20 11.57
N SER A 699 -1.06 39.30 10.83
CA SER A 699 -0.25 40.48 10.66
C SER A 699 -0.54 41.17 9.34
N ARG A 700 -0.09 42.41 9.24
CA ARG A 700 0.07 43.12 7.98
C ARG A 700 1.41 42.70 7.36
N THR A 701 1.38 42.14 6.16
CA THR A 701 2.56 41.58 5.49
C THR A 701 2.41 41.68 3.96
N PRO A 702 3.51 41.80 3.20
CA PRO A 702 3.46 41.81 1.73
C PRO A 702 3.22 40.40 1.18
N TYR A 703 2.90 40.30 -0.12
CA TYR A 703 2.47 39.07 -0.78
C TYR A 703 3.38 37.85 -0.58
N PRO A 704 4.72 37.96 -0.40
CA PRO A 704 5.54 36.76 -0.15
C PRO A 704 5.23 36.08 1.19
N GLY A 705 4.60 36.79 2.13
CA GLY A 705 4.17 36.24 3.42
C GLY A 705 2.68 35.88 3.47
N LEU A 706 1.93 36.06 2.37
CA LEU A 706 0.52 35.71 2.27
C LEU A 706 0.29 34.26 1.84
N LEU A 707 -0.96 33.81 1.97
CA LEU A 707 -1.36 32.42 1.68
C LEU A 707 -1.78 32.31 0.20
N ILE A 708 -1.04 31.52 -0.55
CA ILE A 708 -1.21 31.34 -1.99
C ILE A 708 -1.64 29.88 -2.25
N PRO A 709 -2.85 29.62 -2.79
CA PRO A 709 -3.27 28.29 -3.16
C PRO A 709 -2.34 27.67 -4.21
N GLY A 710 -2.03 26.38 -4.03
CA GLY A 710 -1.11 25.69 -4.90
C GLY A 710 -1.70 25.35 -6.27
N ALA A 711 -1.06 25.76 -7.37
CA ALA A 711 -1.44 25.46 -8.74
C ALA A 711 -0.55 24.34 -9.31
N ASN A 712 -1.15 23.36 -9.97
CA ASN A 712 -0.42 22.30 -10.63
C ASN A 712 0.03 22.71 -12.04
N LEU A 713 1.31 23.00 -12.17
CA LEU A 713 1.92 23.36 -13.46
C LEU A 713 2.32 22.14 -14.30
N SER A 714 2.42 20.97 -13.70
CA SER A 714 2.84 19.75 -14.38
C SER A 714 1.67 19.08 -15.12
N TYR A 715 1.98 18.24 -16.09
CA TYR A 715 1.02 17.28 -16.65
C TYR A 715 0.78 16.09 -15.71
N LEU A 716 1.60 15.92 -14.69
CA LEU A 716 1.42 14.87 -13.69
C LEU A 716 0.34 15.25 -12.67
N ILE A 717 -0.37 14.25 -12.15
CA ILE A 717 -1.25 14.43 -11.00
C ILE A 717 -0.39 14.67 -9.77
N ILE A 718 -0.51 15.86 -9.18
CA ILE A 718 0.14 16.22 -7.93
C ILE A 718 -0.95 16.38 -6.88
N PRO A 719 -0.98 15.53 -5.83
CA PRO A 719 -1.92 15.68 -4.72
C PRO A 719 -1.85 17.09 -4.12
N ASP A 720 -2.95 17.55 -3.55
CA ASP A 720 -3.10 18.86 -2.87
C ASP A 720 -3.00 20.12 -3.75
N LEU A 721 -2.70 20.00 -5.05
CA LEU A 721 -2.66 21.13 -5.98
C LEU A 721 -3.91 21.15 -6.86
N PHE A 722 -4.31 22.37 -7.27
CA PHE A 722 -5.42 22.59 -8.19
C PHE A 722 -4.98 22.39 -9.64
N SER A 723 -5.75 21.59 -10.40
CA SER A 723 -5.39 21.21 -11.76
C SER A 723 -5.59 22.33 -12.79
N CYS A 724 -6.59 23.19 -12.58
CA CYS A 724 -6.97 24.25 -13.52
C CYS A 724 -6.65 25.67 -13.02
N MET A 725 -6.18 25.81 -11.78
CA MET A 725 -5.75 27.11 -11.24
C MET A 725 -4.44 27.56 -11.88
N ASN A 726 -4.30 28.85 -12.13
CA ASN A 726 -3.03 29.43 -12.54
C ASN A 726 -2.14 29.76 -11.33
N PRO A 727 -0.81 29.80 -11.49
CA PRO A 727 0.08 30.16 -10.40
C PRO A 727 -0.21 31.56 -9.88
N MET A 728 -0.31 31.71 -8.56
CA MET A 728 -0.61 33.00 -7.90
C MET A 728 -1.88 33.69 -8.41
N GLU A 729 -2.82 32.94 -8.98
CA GLU A 729 -4.09 33.47 -9.44
C GLU A 729 -4.87 34.15 -8.32
N PHE A 730 -4.75 33.58 -7.11
CA PHE A 730 -5.34 34.12 -5.89
C PHE A 730 -4.27 34.25 -4.81
N ILE A 731 -4.34 35.33 -4.06
CA ILE A 731 -3.49 35.61 -2.89
C ILE A 731 -4.41 36.04 -1.75
N ASN A 732 -4.34 35.38 -0.62
CA ASN A 732 -5.26 35.51 0.48
C ASN A 732 -4.52 35.71 1.80
N ASP A 733 -5.15 36.31 2.80
CA ASP A 733 -4.69 36.28 4.18
C ASP A 733 -5.50 35.30 5.06
N SER A 734 -6.60 34.77 4.52
CA SER A 734 -7.40 33.72 5.14
C SER A 734 -7.85 32.74 4.08
N TYR A 735 -7.81 31.46 4.36
CA TYR A 735 -8.36 30.45 3.45
C TYR A 735 -8.91 29.23 4.19
N ALA A 736 -9.86 28.58 3.53
CA ALA A 736 -10.33 27.22 3.84
C ALA A 736 -10.35 26.41 2.54
N GLN A 737 -9.65 25.28 2.52
CA GLN A 737 -9.50 24.41 1.35
C GLN A 737 -9.98 23.00 1.67
N TRP A 738 -10.60 22.36 0.69
CA TRP A 738 -10.96 20.96 0.73
C TRP A 738 -10.52 20.22 -0.53
N ASP A 739 -10.13 18.97 -0.36
CA ASP A 739 -9.88 18.00 -1.41
C ASP A 739 -10.57 16.69 -1.03
N LEU A 740 -11.59 16.34 -1.78
CA LEU A 740 -12.36 15.11 -1.61
C LEU A 740 -12.19 14.26 -2.86
N THR A 741 -11.62 13.09 -2.70
CA THR A 741 -11.47 12.12 -3.80
C THR A 741 -12.17 10.82 -3.42
N TYR A 742 -13.26 10.50 -4.11
CA TYR A 742 -13.97 9.23 -3.98
C TYR A 742 -13.40 8.21 -4.96
N TRP A 743 -12.91 7.11 -4.45
CA TRP A 743 -12.37 5.96 -5.18
C TRP A 743 -13.43 4.86 -5.19
N ALA A 744 -14.12 4.68 -6.30
CA ALA A 744 -15.20 3.73 -6.42
C ALA A 744 -14.74 2.30 -6.74
N ASN A 745 -13.45 2.08 -7.04
CA ASN A 745 -12.82 0.76 -7.25
C ASN A 745 -13.53 -0.13 -8.28
N GLY A 746 -14.05 0.46 -9.36
CA GLY A 746 -14.77 -0.28 -10.40
C GLY A 746 -16.25 -0.51 -10.08
N LEU A 747 -16.83 0.26 -9.17
CA LEU A 747 -18.23 0.14 -8.77
C LEU A 747 -19.20 0.21 -9.97
N ILE A 748 -18.92 1.05 -10.95
CA ILE A 748 -19.73 1.21 -12.17
C ILE A 748 -19.13 0.39 -13.32
N LEU A 749 -17.82 0.53 -13.58
CA LEU A 749 -17.17 -0.02 -14.77
C LEU A 749 -17.11 -1.56 -14.75
N ASN A 750 -17.07 -2.19 -13.58
CA ASN A 750 -17.09 -3.64 -13.45
C ASN A 750 -18.43 -4.29 -13.84
N TYR A 751 -19.52 -3.50 -13.98
CA TYR A 751 -20.82 -4.01 -14.46
C TYR A 751 -20.93 -3.98 -15.99
N ILE A 752 -20.04 -3.26 -16.70
CA ILE A 752 -20.07 -3.17 -18.16
C ILE A 752 -19.25 -4.33 -18.76
N PRO A 753 -19.86 -5.28 -19.48
CA PRO A 753 -19.24 -6.57 -19.84
C PRO A 753 -17.89 -6.50 -20.57
N ILE A 754 -17.68 -5.51 -21.43
CA ILE A 754 -16.43 -5.32 -22.19
C ILE A 754 -15.40 -4.62 -21.30
N ILE A 755 -15.82 -3.57 -20.58
CA ILE A 755 -14.95 -2.70 -19.80
C ILE A 755 -14.40 -3.44 -18.57
N LYS A 756 -15.18 -4.32 -17.93
CA LYS A 756 -14.73 -5.10 -16.77
C LYS A 756 -13.44 -5.91 -17.03
N ARG A 757 -13.20 -6.34 -18.29
CA ARG A 757 -11.97 -7.06 -18.66
C ARG A 757 -10.73 -6.19 -18.58
N LEU A 758 -10.90 -4.87 -18.71
CA LEU A 758 -9.80 -3.91 -18.59
C LEU A 758 -9.46 -3.59 -17.13
N LYS A 759 -10.29 -4.05 -16.18
CA LYS A 759 -10.15 -3.82 -14.74
C LYS A 759 -9.98 -2.33 -14.37
N LEU A 760 -10.59 -1.44 -15.15
CA LEU A 760 -10.55 0.00 -14.89
C LEU A 760 -11.27 0.34 -13.59
N ARG A 761 -10.77 1.39 -12.92
CA ARG A 761 -11.34 1.90 -11.67
C ARG A 761 -11.61 3.38 -11.83
N GLU A 762 -12.80 3.79 -11.45
CA GLU A 762 -13.20 5.20 -11.46
C GLU A 762 -12.85 5.89 -10.14
N ALA A 763 -12.47 7.16 -10.27
CA ALA A 763 -12.31 8.09 -9.16
C ALA A 763 -13.06 9.39 -9.48
N PHE A 764 -13.67 9.98 -8.47
CA PHE A 764 -14.38 11.25 -8.58
C PHE A 764 -13.76 12.26 -7.62
N MET A 765 -13.45 13.45 -8.11
CA MET A 765 -12.74 14.47 -7.36
C MET A 765 -13.59 15.72 -7.22
N PHE A 766 -13.60 16.29 -6.01
CA PHE A 766 -14.16 17.59 -5.73
C PHE A 766 -13.18 18.39 -4.87
N LYS A 767 -12.59 19.42 -5.45
CA LYS A 767 -11.62 20.31 -4.79
C LYS A 767 -12.15 21.73 -4.76
N GLY A 768 -11.82 22.43 -3.70
CA GLY A 768 -12.14 23.86 -3.65
C GLY A 768 -11.32 24.60 -2.61
N VAL A 769 -11.26 25.89 -2.78
CA VAL A 769 -10.71 26.84 -1.82
C VAL A 769 -11.56 28.09 -1.78
N TRP A 770 -11.94 28.47 -0.58
CA TRP A 770 -12.43 29.80 -0.27
C TRP A 770 -11.29 30.62 0.32
N GLY A 771 -11.16 31.87 -0.09
CA GLY A 771 -10.11 32.74 0.39
C GLY A 771 -10.60 34.18 0.51
N HIS A 772 -9.96 34.93 1.39
CA HIS A 772 -10.22 36.37 1.61
C HIS A 772 -8.91 37.11 1.75
N LEU A 773 -8.87 38.35 1.25
CA LEU A 773 -7.77 39.27 1.45
C LEU A 773 -8.31 40.56 2.12
N SER A 774 -7.96 40.75 3.37
CA SER A 774 -8.39 41.92 4.14
C SER A 774 -7.71 43.21 3.64
N ASP A 775 -8.36 44.36 3.90
CA ASP A 775 -7.87 45.68 3.46
C ASP A 775 -6.46 46.02 3.97
N ARG A 776 -6.08 45.50 5.15
CA ARG A 776 -4.73 45.68 5.72
C ARG A 776 -3.61 45.10 4.87
N ASN A 777 -3.92 44.10 4.03
CA ASN A 777 -2.94 43.35 3.21
C ASN A 777 -3.09 43.68 1.70
N LYS A 778 -4.00 44.57 1.32
CA LYS A 778 -4.16 45.06 -0.06
C LYS A 778 -3.09 46.11 -0.37
N PRO A 779 -2.16 45.85 -1.32
CA PRO A 779 -1.07 46.81 -1.59
C PRO A 779 -1.55 48.15 -2.17
N TRP A 780 -2.68 48.18 -2.86
CA TRP A 780 -3.25 49.47 -3.38
C TRP A 780 -3.88 50.35 -2.30
N LEU A 781 -4.20 49.79 -1.12
CA LEU A 781 -4.63 50.56 0.06
C LEU A 781 -3.46 50.83 1.02
N ASN A 782 -2.37 50.13 0.88
CA ASN A 782 -1.19 50.15 1.75
C ASN A 782 0.09 50.21 0.89
N PRO A 783 0.46 51.43 0.44
CA PRO A 783 1.53 51.60 -0.55
C PRO A 783 2.93 51.23 -0.08
N ASP A 784 3.15 50.98 1.22
CA ASP A 784 4.38 50.44 1.76
C ASP A 784 4.52 48.91 1.54
N LEU A 785 3.42 48.21 1.20
CA LEU A 785 3.47 46.78 0.85
C LEU A 785 3.92 46.62 -0.61
N TYR A 786 4.52 45.45 -0.91
CA TYR A 786 4.89 45.10 -2.29
C TYR A 786 3.63 44.81 -3.11
N GLY A 787 3.54 45.43 -4.28
CA GLY A 787 2.51 45.18 -5.28
C GLY A 787 2.54 43.75 -5.77
N PHE A 788 1.40 43.22 -6.19
CA PHE A 788 1.36 41.89 -6.78
C PHE A 788 2.05 41.88 -8.15
N PRO A 789 2.87 40.87 -8.47
CA PRO A 789 3.53 40.83 -9.75
C PRO A 789 2.51 40.76 -10.91
N GLU A 790 2.57 41.72 -11.85
CA GLU A 790 1.62 41.88 -12.96
C GLU A 790 1.53 40.62 -13.84
N ILE A 791 2.66 39.91 -14.01
CA ILE A 791 2.74 38.69 -14.82
C ILE A 791 1.76 37.58 -14.39
N ASN A 792 1.26 37.62 -13.16
CA ASN A 792 0.40 36.58 -12.61
C ASN A 792 -1.09 36.84 -12.83
N ASN A 793 -1.49 38.04 -13.24
CA ASN A 793 -2.90 38.46 -13.34
C ASN A 793 -3.70 38.08 -12.07
N THR A 794 -3.11 38.33 -10.89
CA THR A 794 -3.70 37.97 -9.59
C THR A 794 -5.07 38.62 -9.43
N GLN A 795 -6.07 37.81 -9.07
CA GLN A 795 -7.45 38.23 -8.85
C GLN A 795 -7.82 38.13 -7.37
N LEU A 796 -8.80 38.88 -6.94
CA LEU A 796 -9.40 38.72 -5.61
C LEU A 796 -10.50 37.68 -5.66
N MET A 797 -10.56 36.84 -4.64
CA MET A 797 -11.72 36.00 -4.43
C MET A 797 -12.91 36.80 -3.93
N SER A 798 -14.08 36.48 -4.46
CA SER A 798 -15.37 36.97 -3.94
C SER A 798 -15.87 36.01 -2.85
N ASP A 799 -17.13 36.14 -2.45
CA ASP A 799 -17.78 35.20 -1.52
C ASP A 799 -17.93 33.78 -2.09
N THR A 800 -17.77 33.64 -3.42
CA THR A 800 -17.83 32.34 -4.08
C THR A 800 -16.47 31.65 -3.99
N PRO A 801 -16.39 30.39 -3.52
CA PRO A 801 -15.14 29.64 -3.53
C PRO A 801 -14.70 29.28 -4.96
N TYR A 802 -13.39 29.13 -5.15
CA TYR A 802 -12.85 28.47 -6.33
C TYR A 802 -13.12 26.98 -6.22
N MET A 803 -13.64 26.36 -7.28
CA MET A 803 -14.03 24.94 -7.26
C MET A 803 -13.63 24.22 -8.56
N GLU A 804 -13.19 22.98 -8.40
CA GLU A 804 -12.92 22.03 -9.48
C GLU A 804 -13.64 20.70 -9.20
N VAL A 805 -14.18 20.08 -10.25
CA VAL A 805 -14.62 18.69 -10.23
C VAL A 805 -13.84 17.89 -11.26
N GLY A 806 -13.64 16.61 -11.00
CA GLY A 806 -12.91 15.77 -11.92
C GLY A 806 -13.39 14.33 -11.92
N VAL A 807 -13.10 13.65 -13.01
CA VAL A 807 -13.26 12.21 -13.18
C VAL A 807 -11.92 11.61 -13.52
N GLY A 808 -11.53 10.57 -12.80
CA GLY A 808 -10.30 9.82 -12.99
C GLY A 808 -10.60 8.40 -13.46
N LEU A 809 -9.81 7.95 -14.43
CA LEU A 809 -9.71 6.54 -14.78
C LEU A 809 -8.37 6.02 -14.31
N ASP A 810 -8.43 5.14 -13.32
CA ASP A 810 -7.27 4.46 -12.76
C ASP A 810 -7.13 3.04 -13.35
N ASN A 811 -5.96 2.46 -13.20
CA ASN A 811 -5.64 1.12 -13.67
C ASN A 811 -5.53 0.97 -15.19
N LEU A 812 -5.33 2.05 -15.91
CA LEU A 812 -4.99 1.99 -17.34
C LEU A 812 -3.65 1.26 -17.51
N LEU A 813 -3.66 0.16 -18.28
CA LEU A 813 -2.50 -0.73 -18.44
C LEU A 813 -1.90 -1.21 -17.10
N LYS A 814 -2.70 -1.25 -16.03
CA LYS A 814 -2.35 -1.64 -14.64
C LYS A 814 -1.40 -0.68 -13.89
N VAL A 815 -0.95 0.39 -14.51
CA VAL A 815 0.08 1.27 -13.94
C VAL A 815 -0.18 2.76 -14.13
N PHE A 816 -1.16 3.14 -14.95
CA PHE A 816 -1.45 4.53 -15.25
C PHE A 816 -2.79 4.96 -14.69
N ARG A 817 -2.85 6.22 -14.30
CA ARG A 817 -4.07 6.94 -13.99
C ARG A 817 -4.14 8.20 -14.84
N VAL A 818 -5.34 8.53 -15.35
CA VAL A 818 -5.64 9.74 -16.09
C VAL A 818 -6.83 10.42 -15.44
N ASP A 819 -6.68 11.70 -15.12
CA ASP A 819 -7.73 12.54 -14.55
C ASP A 819 -8.11 13.64 -15.53
N TYR A 820 -9.40 13.82 -15.73
CA TYR A 820 -9.95 14.96 -16.44
C TYR A 820 -10.72 15.84 -15.48
N THR A 821 -10.32 17.12 -15.38
CA THR A 821 -10.81 18.08 -14.39
C THR A 821 -11.47 19.26 -15.07
N TRP A 822 -12.60 19.69 -14.54
CA TRP A 822 -13.32 20.89 -14.96
C TRP A 822 -13.28 21.94 -13.84
N ARG A 823 -12.98 23.17 -14.21
CA ARG A 823 -13.10 24.34 -13.37
C ARG A 823 -14.56 24.82 -13.37
N LEU A 824 -15.17 25.00 -12.21
CA LEU A 824 -16.57 25.37 -12.06
C LEU A 824 -16.77 26.88 -11.91
N THR A 825 -15.90 27.54 -11.14
CA THR A 825 -16.00 28.97 -10.79
C THR A 825 -14.83 29.77 -11.35
N TYR A 826 -14.96 31.12 -11.41
CA TYR A 826 -13.94 32.04 -11.94
C TYR A 826 -13.44 31.70 -13.34
N ARG A 827 -14.34 31.21 -14.20
CA ARG A 827 -14.03 30.75 -15.55
C ARG A 827 -13.64 31.85 -16.51
N ASP A 828 -13.97 33.12 -16.16
CA ASP A 828 -13.74 34.28 -16.99
C ASP A 828 -12.51 35.09 -16.54
N ASN A 829 -11.76 34.59 -15.55
CA ASN A 829 -10.49 35.21 -15.15
C ASN A 829 -9.51 35.20 -16.33
N PRO A 830 -8.63 36.21 -16.46
CA PRO A 830 -7.64 36.26 -17.53
C PRO A 830 -6.76 35.01 -17.58
N GLY A 831 -6.73 34.34 -18.73
CA GLY A 831 -5.94 33.11 -18.92
C GLY A 831 -6.46 31.90 -18.15
N ALA A 832 -7.71 31.91 -17.67
CA ALA A 832 -8.28 30.83 -16.90
C ALA A 832 -8.27 29.48 -17.68
N CYS A 833 -7.67 28.48 -17.12
CA CYS A 833 -7.76 27.12 -17.63
C CYS A 833 -9.12 26.54 -17.23
N LYS A 834 -10.01 26.27 -18.21
CA LYS A 834 -11.38 25.80 -17.95
C LYS A 834 -11.47 24.29 -17.72
N GLN A 835 -10.49 23.55 -18.23
CA GLN A 835 -10.41 22.09 -18.11
C GLN A 835 -8.96 21.63 -18.23
N GLY A 836 -8.64 20.53 -17.61
CA GLY A 836 -7.27 19.99 -17.59
C GLY A 836 -7.22 18.47 -17.61
N LEU A 837 -6.34 17.93 -18.44
CA LEU A 837 -5.99 16.52 -18.44
C LEU A 837 -4.67 16.34 -17.67
N ARG A 838 -4.63 15.37 -16.76
CA ARG A 838 -3.46 15.00 -15.97
C ARG A 838 -3.30 13.50 -15.94
N PHE A 839 -2.07 13.03 -15.81
CA PHE A 839 -1.79 11.60 -15.71
C PHE A 839 -0.74 11.34 -14.63
N THR A 840 -0.65 10.12 -14.17
CA THR A 840 0.41 9.70 -13.24
C THR A 840 0.63 8.20 -13.34
N PHE A 841 1.80 7.77 -12.91
CA PHE A 841 2.03 6.35 -12.60
C PHE A 841 1.37 6.06 -11.25
N HIS A 842 0.41 5.15 -11.25
CA HIS A 842 -0.30 4.72 -10.06
C HIS A 842 -0.30 3.20 -9.97
N PHE A 843 0.53 2.67 -9.10
CA PHE A 843 0.59 1.24 -8.81
C PHE A 843 -0.34 0.94 -7.63
N SER A 844 -1.39 0.18 -7.87
CA SER A 844 -2.32 -0.31 -6.86
C SER A 844 -2.60 -1.79 -7.08
N PHE A 845 -2.84 -2.53 -5.99
CA PHE A 845 -3.28 -3.92 -6.06
C PHE A 845 -4.71 -4.03 -6.56
#